data_5e76be7d1428d846674a393618a4ef06
#
_entry.id   5e76be7d1428d846674a393618a4ef06
#
_cell.length_a   1.000
_cell.length_b   1.000
_cell.length_c   1.000
_cell.angle_alpha   90.00
_cell.angle_beta   90.00
_cell.angle_gamma   90.00
#
_symmetry.space_group_name_H-M   'P 1'
#
loop_
_entity.id
_entity.type
_entity.pdbx_description
1 polymer ?
#
loop_
_entity_poly.entity_id
_entity_poly.type
_entity_poly.pdbx_seq_one_letter_code
_entity_poly.pdbx_strand_id
1 'polypeptide(L)'
;MKFVIKHEIKGRMRIHVSQYRMSYEQADTLLYFLHSNKYVTFAKVYERTGDAVISYVGDRTEMIRTLQQFSYEKVDVPAGVVENSGRELNAKYQEKLIGKIVCRYAGRMFLPYPLRACVTTVKSVKYLWKGLQCLWHRKIEVPVLDATAIGVSIFRNDIETAGSVMFLLGIGELLEEWTHKKSVDDLARTMSLNVGKVWLKREDQEVLVQTSEIRPGDEVVVHMGNVIPFDGIVSDGEAMVNQASLTGESVPVRRIVENSVYAGTVVEEGELTVLIKEVGGSSRFEKIVTMIEESEKLKSALEGKAEHLADKLVPYSLGGTVLTYLLTRNVNKAISVLMVDFSCALKLAMPISVLSAIREASLYHVTVKGGKYLEAVADADTIVFDKTGTLTKAKPTVVDVVSFNGAQPDELLCIAACLEEHFPHSMAKAVVDAAQEKNLAHEEMHTKVEYIVAHGISTTIDGKRAVIGSSHFVFEDENCTIPEGKQELFDSLPKEYSHLYLAIEGKLAGVICIEDPLREEAEAVVNSLKCAGITKVVMMTGDSERTAAAIAKRVGVDEYYSEVLPEDKAGFIEKEKAAGRKVIMIGDGINDSPALSAANVGIAISDGAEIAREIADITVGSDDLYQIVTLKLLSDSLMKRIRGNYRFIVSFNLGLILCGVAGILQPTTSALLHNTSTLLISLKSMQNLLD
;
A
#
# COMPACT_ATOMS: atom_id res chain seq x y z
N MET A 1 -12.42 -20.81 27.12
CA MET A 1 -12.52 -21.96 26.19
C MET A 1 -12.03 -23.25 26.88
N LYS A 2 -12.67 -24.42 26.65
CA LYS A 2 -12.17 -25.72 27.10
C LYS A 2 -11.34 -26.36 25.98
N PHE A 3 -10.11 -26.80 26.28
CA PHE A 3 -9.22 -27.41 25.30
C PHE A 3 -8.29 -28.43 25.96
N VAL A 4 -7.69 -29.30 25.14
CA VAL A 4 -6.68 -30.29 25.53
C VAL A 4 -5.43 -30.03 24.69
N ILE A 5 -4.27 -30.02 25.33
CA ILE A 5 -2.99 -29.90 24.62
C ILE A 5 -2.63 -31.29 24.06
N LYS A 6 -2.61 -31.43 22.72
CA LYS A 6 -2.25 -32.67 22.02
C LYS A 6 -0.76 -32.86 21.86
N HIS A 7 -0.04 -31.75 21.62
CA HIS A 7 1.40 -31.78 21.44
C HIS A 7 1.98 -30.42 21.81
N GLU A 8 3.16 -30.40 22.40
CA GLU A 8 3.83 -29.17 22.81
C GLU A 8 5.36 -29.33 22.69
N ILE A 9 5.98 -28.27 22.21
CA ILE A 9 7.43 -28.02 22.23
C ILE A 9 7.67 -26.59 22.71
N LYS A 10 8.88 -26.24 23.09
CA LYS A 10 9.19 -24.87 23.56
C LYS A 10 8.80 -23.83 22.51
N GLY A 11 7.91 -22.91 22.89
CA GLY A 11 7.40 -21.84 22.02
C GLY A 11 6.34 -22.26 21.00
N ARG A 12 5.86 -23.54 21.00
CA ARG A 12 4.81 -23.98 20.08
C ARG A 12 3.93 -25.06 20.71
N MET A 13 2.61 -24.89 20.62
CA MET A 13 1.65 -25.87 21.12
C MET A 13 0.59 -26.20 20.07
N ARG A 14 0.08 -27.45 20.10
CA ARG A 14 -1.10 -27.87 19.38
C ARG A 14 -2.18 -28.20 20.40
N ILE A 15 -3.29 -27.49 20.34
CA ILE A 15 -4.45 -27.70 21.20
C ILE A 15 -5.60 -28.29 20.42
N HIS A 16 -6.46 -29.02 21.08
CA HIS A 16 -7.75 -29.48 20.58
C HIS A 16 -8.85 -28.82 21.39
N VAL A 17 -9.72 -28.08 20.71
CA VAL A 17 -10.87 -27.40 21.34
C VAL A 17 -11.95 -28.43 21.62
N SER A 18 -12.38 -28.53 22.87
CA SER A 18 -13.37 -29.54 23.34
C SER A 18 -14.78 -29.11 22.97
N GLN A 19 -15.13 -29.23 21.67
CA GLN A 19 -16.47 -28.98 21.15
C GLN A 19 -16.80 -30.01 20.06
N TYR A 20 -18.10 -30.30 19.87
CA TYR A 20 -18.55 -31.34 18.96
C TYR A 20 -18.23 -31.05 17.49
N ARG A 21 -18.34 -29.79 17.06
CA ARG A 21 -18.02 -29.33 15.72
C ARG A 21 -17.65 -27.84 15.77
N MET A 22 -16.65 -27.44 15.02
CA MET A 22 -16.27 -26.05 14.88
C MET A 22 -16.82 -25.51 13.57
N SER A 23 -17.58 -24.38 13.62
CA SER A 23 -18.02 -23.69 12.41
C SER A 23 -16.84 -22.90 11.81
N TYR A 24 -16.97 -22.47 10.53
CA TYR A 24 -15.97 -21.60 9.90
C TYR A 24 -15.83 -20.28 10.67
N GLU A 25 -16.94 -19.66 11.05
CA GLU A 25 -17.01 -18.45 11.85
C GLU A 25 -16.26 -18.61 13.19
N GLN A 26 -16.52 -19.68 13.93
CA GLN A 26 -15.82 -19.99 15.18
C GLN A 26 -14.31 -20.18 14.97
N ALA A 27 -13.93 -20.83 13.86
CA ALA A 27 -12.51 -21.03 13.56
C ALA A 27 -11.81 -19.70 13.22
N ASP A 28 -12.49 -18.79 12.54
CA ASP A 28 -11.97 -17.48 12.19
C ASP A 28 -11.96 -16.52 13.38
N THR A 29 -12.97 -16.57 14.25
CA THR A 29 -12.99 -15.85 15.54
C THR A 29 -11.83 -16.27 16.43
N LEU A 30 -11.59 -17.57 16.54
CA LEU A 30 -10.44 -18.07 17.31
C LEU A 30 -9.10 -17.66 16.69
N LEU A 31 -9.00 -17.73 15.36
CA LEU A 31 -7.79 -17.32 14.63
C LEU A 31 -7.53 -15.82 14.80
N TYR A 32 -8.55 -14.98 14.67
CA TYR A 32 -8.47 -13.53 14.89
C TYR A 32 -7.99 -13.22 16.31
N PHE A 33 -8.62 -13.83 17.34
CA PHE A 33 -8.21 -13.66 18.73
C PHE A 33 -6.74 -14.03 18.97
N LEU A 34 -6.27 -15.13 18.34
CA LEU A 34 -4.87 -15.55 18.47
C LEU A 34 -3.92 -14.55 17.80
N HIS A 35 -4.25 -14.03 16.62
CA HIS A 35 -3.43 -13.02 15.93
C HIS A 35 -3.43 -11.65 16.61
N SER A 36 -4.51 -11.29 17.30
CA SER A 36 -4.58 -10.04 18.08
C SER A 36 -3.74 -10.07 19.36
N ASN A 37 -3.21 -11.24 19.74
CA ASN A 37 -2.38 -11.37 20.93
C ASN A 37 -0.91 -11.13 20.60
N LYS A 38 -0.29 -10.11 21.22
CA LYS A 38 1.10 -9.70 21.00
C LYS A 38 2.17 -10.79 21.24
N TYR A 39 1.81 -11.84 21.97
CA TYR A 39 2.72 -12.94 22.24
C TYR A 39 2.64 -14.08 21.22
N VAL A 40 1.65 -14.07 20.31
CA VAL A 40 1.47 -15.09 19.29
C VAL A 40 2.18 -14.67 18.01
N THR A 41 3.17 -15.44 17.60
CA THR A 41 3.93 -15.22 16.36
C THR A 41 3.33 -15.94 15.15
N PHE A 42 2.63 -17.04 15.39
CA PHE A 42 1.95 -17.81 14.36
C PHE A 42 0.76 -18.57 14.94
N ALA A 43 -0.37 -18.54 14.27
CA ALA A 43 -1.53 -19.35 14.60
C ALA A 43 -2.17 -19.98 13.36
N LYS A 44 -2.65 -21.22 13.49
CA LYS A 44 -3.43 -21.91 12.47
C LYS A 44 -4.50 -22.76 13.11
N VAL A 45 -5.76 -22.53 12.74
CA VAL A 45 -6.92 -23.25 13.27
C VAL A 45 -7.46 -24.19 12.19
N TYR A 46 -7.73 -25.45 12.56
CA TYR A 46 -8.25 -26.50 11.70
C TYR A 46 -9.70 -26.83 12.12
N GLU A 47 -10.67 -26.28 11.43
CA GLU A 47 -12.09 -26.39 11.76
C GLU A 47 -12.60 -27.85 11.75
N ARG A 48 -12.10 -28.68 10.82
CA ARG A 48 -12.54 -30.08 10.66
C ARG A 48 -12.13 -30.95 11.84
N THR A 49 -10.96 -30.68 12.44
CA THR A 49 -10.42 -31.45 13.55
C THR A 49 -10.59 -30.76 14.89
N GLY A 50 -11.00 -29.49 14.90
CA GLY A 50 -11.08 -28.66 16.11
C GLY A 50 -9.71 -28.39 16.73
N ASP A 51 -8.62 -28.53 15.96
CA ASP A 51 -7.26 -28.31 16.47
C ASP A 51 -6.77 -26.89 16.13
N ALA A 52 -5.96 -26.32 17.01
CA ALA A 52 -5.23 -25.09 16.71
C ALA A 52 -3.73 -25.30 17.00
N VAL A 53 -2.89 -24.85 16.09
CA VAL A 53 -1.43 -24.81 16.24
C VAL A 53 -1.04 -23.36 16.48
N ILE A 54 -0.33 -23.12 17.58
CA ILE A 54 0.01 -21.78 18.06
C ILE A 54 1.53 -21.76 18.34
N SER A 55 2.23 -20.83 17.70
CA SER A 55 3.61 -20.49 18.06
C SER A 55 3.60 -19.19 18.84
N TYR A 56 4.31 -19.11 19.95
CA TYR A 56 4.27 -17.96 20.84
C TYR A 56 5.64 -17.67 21.46
N VAL A 57 5.82 -16.41 21.88
CA VAL A 57 7.00 -15.92 22.62
C VAL A 57 6.53 -15.49 24.00
N GLY A 58 7.26 -15.92 25.06
CA GLY A 58 6.92 -15.59 26.45
C GLY A 58 6.55 -16.80 27.30
N ASP A 59 5.85 -16.57 28.43
CA ASP A 59 5.55 -17.61 29.41
C ASP A 59 4.39 -18.50 28.96
N ARG A 60 4.61 -19.83 29.08
CA ARG A 60 3.61 -20.84 28.81
C ARG A 60 2.34 -20.69 29.63
N THR A 61 2.48 -20.32 30.89
CA THR A 61 1.35 -20.22 31.82
C THR A 61 0.42 -19.09 31.45
N GLU A 62 0.99 -17.98 30.98
CA GLU A 62 0.23 -16.82 30.52
C GLU A 62 -0.54 -17.15 29.23
N MET A 63 0.08 -17.86 28.29
CA MET A 63 -0.60 -18.33 27.05
C MET A 63 -1.78 -19.26 27.36
N ILE A 64 -1.62 -20.19 28.29
CA ILE A 64 -2.71 -21.07 28.73
C ILE A 64 -3.84 -20.27 29.38
N ARG A 65 -3.53 -19.28 30.23
CA ARG A 65 -4.53 -18.41 30.86
C ARG A 65 -5.32 -17.62 29.83
N THR A 66 -4.64 -17.06 28.83
CA THR A 66 -5.25 -16.34 27.71
C THR A 66 -6.23 -17.24 26.94
N LEU A 67 -5.82 -18.47 26.61
CA LEU A 67 -6.69 -19.43 25.93
C LEU A 67 -7.91 -19.87 26.79
N GLN A 68 -7.73 -19.99 28.10
CA GLN A 68 -8.83 -20.32 29.01
C GLN A 68 -9.87 -19.19 29.11
N GLN A 69 -9.45 -17.93 29.04
CA GLN A 69 -10.32 -16.75 29.08
C GLN A 69 -11.08 -16.51 27.78
N PHE A 70 -10.65 -17.11 26.67
CA PHE A 70 -11.32 -16.95 25.37
C PHE A 70 -12.76 -17.46 25.40
N SER A 71 -13.67 -16.66 24.85
CA SER A 71 -15.07 -17.02 24.58
C SER A 71 -15.48 -16.41 23.25
N TYR A 72 -16.15 -17.18 22.40
CA TYR A 72 -16.66 -16.71 21.09
C TYR A 72 -17.60 -15.51 21.19
N GLU A 73 -18.34 -15.38 22.30
CA GLU A 73 -19.31 -14.29 22.51
C GLU A 73 -18.66 -12.98 23.02
N LYS A 74 -17.41 -13.06 23.49
CA LYS A 74 -16.72 -11.91 24.10
C LYS A 74 -15.71 -11.25 23.16
N VAL A 75 -15.41 -11.90 22.05
CA VAL A 75 -14.47 -11.36 21.06
C VAL A 75 -15.30 -10.64 20.00
N ASP A 76 -15.18 -9.34 19.96
CA ASP A 76 -15.77 -8.52 18.91
C ASP A 76 -14.88 -8.67 17.66
N VAL A 77 -15.35 -9.44 16.70
CA VAL A 77 -14.64 -9.69 15.45
C VAL A 77 -15.24 -8.79 14.38
N PRO A 78 -14.45 -7.96 13.69
CA PRO A 78 -14.96 -7.15 12.60
C PRO A 78 -15.74 -8.02 11.59
N ALA A 79 -16.93 -7.59 11.20
CA ALA A 79 -17.81 -8.34 10.29
C ALA A 79 -17.10 -8.80 9.01
N GLY A 80 -16.21 -7.97 8.45
CA GLY A 80 -15.44 -8.30 7.29
C GLY A 80 -14.44 -9.47 7.45
N VAL A 81 -14.07 -9.84 8.68
CA VAL A 81 -13.19 -11.01 8.94
C VAL A 81 -13.99 -12.31 8.89
N VAL A 82 -15.25 -12.27 9.33
CA VAL A 82 -16.12 -13.45 9.40
C VAL A 82 -16.86 -13.68 8.08
N GLU A 83 -17.40 -12.63 7.49
CA GLU A 83 -18.19 -12.70 6.24
C GLU A 83 -17.35 -13.13 5.03
N ASN A 84 -16.07 -12.81 5.03
CA ASN A 84 -15.15 -13.11 3.93
C ASN A 84 -14.12 -14.18 4.32
N SER A 85 -14.57 -15.23 4.98
CA SER A 85 -13.72 -16.35 5.37
C SER A 85 -13.16 -17.07 4.14
N GLY A 86 -11.84 -17.02 3.95
CA GLY A 86 -11.15 -17.79 2.88
C GLY A 86 -11.35 -19.30 3.00
N ARG A 87 -11.89 -19.77 4.12
CA ARG A 87 -12.29 -21.17 4.36
C ARG A 87 -13.53 -21.51 3.58
N GLU A 88 -14.55 -20.63 3.60
CA GLU A 88 -15.78 -20.81 2.84
C GLU A 88 -15.51 -20.81 1.33
N LEU A 89 -14.69 -19.85 0.86
CA LEU A 89 -14.22 -19.81 -0.52
C LEU A 89 -13.55 -21.13 -0.93
N ASN A 90 -12.58 -21.61 -0.14
CA ASN A 90 -11.88 -22.86 -0.41
C ASN A 90 -12.82 -24.07 -0.41
N ALA A 91 -13.76 -24.16 0.55
CA ALA A 91 -14.73 -25.24 0.62
C ALA A 91 -15.64 -25.28 -0.59
N LYS A 92 -16.17 -24.12 -1.02
CA LYS A 92 -17.01 -23.97 -2.22
C LYS A 92 -16.30 -24.44 -3.50
N TYR A 93 -15.04 -24.07 -3.68
CA TYR A 93 -14.28 -24.49 -4.87
C TYR A 93 -13.87 -25.97 -4.81
N GLN A 94 -13.52 -26.49 -3.61
CA GLN A 94 -13.29 -27.92 -3.41
C GLN A 94 -14.54 -28.76 -3.75
N GLU A 95 -15.72 -28.34 -3.31
CA GLU A 95 -16.98 -29.00 -3.64
C GLU A 95 -17.26 -29.00 -5.15
N LYS A 96 -17.09 -27.85 -5.81
CA LYS A 96 -17.21 -27.74 -7.27
C LYS A 96 -16.20 -28.64 -8.02
N LEU A 97 -14.97 -28.72 -7.53
CA LEU A 97 -13.93 -29.56 -8.13
C LEU A 97 -14.24 -31.05 -7.97
N ILE A 98 -14.59 -31.46 -6.75
CA ILE A 98 -14.99 -32.85 -6.46
C ILE A 98 -16.24 -33.19 -7.27
N GLY A 99 -17.24 -32.33 -7.32
CA GLY A 99 -18.45 -32.50 -8.12
C GLY A 99 -18.16 -32.74 -9.61
N LYS A 100 -17.27 -31.92 -10.23
CA LYS A 100 -16.84 -32.11 -11.63
C LYS A 100 -16.16 -33.46 -11.83
N ILE A 101 -15.26 -33.86 -10.91
CA ILE A 101 -14.54 -35.13 -10.98
C ILE A 101 -15.53 -36.30 -10.85
N VAL A 102 -16.37 -36.29 -9.81
CA VAL A 102 -17.38 -37.35 -9.59
C VAL A 102 -18.32 -37.45 -10.77
N CYS A 103 -18.88 -36.36 -11.29
CA CYS A 103 -19.74 -36.35 -12.45
C CYS A 103 -19.04 -36.91 -13.71
N ARG A 104 -17.74 -36.65 -13.90
CA ARG A 104 -16.96 -37.23 -15.03
C ARG A 104 -16.83 -38.73 -14.92
N TYR A 105 -16.42 -39.24 -13.75
CA TYR A 105 -16.23 -40.69 -13.57
C TYR A 105 -17.55 -41.44 -13.50
N ALA A 106 -18.57 -40.90 -12.82
CA ALA A 106 -19.91 -41.48 -12.80
C ALA A 106 -20.52 -41.54 -14.23
N GLY A 107 -20.41 -40.45 -14.99
CA GLY A 107 -20.85 -40.43 -16.37
C GLY A 107 -20.12 -41.45 -17.25
N ARG A 108 -18.83 -41.70 -17.00
CA ARG A 108 -18.05 -42.72 -17.72
C ARG A 108 -18.47 -44.16 -17.35
N MET A 109 -18.84 -44.36 -16.07
CA MET A 109 -19.20 -45.68 -15.52
C MET A 109 -20.63 -46.08 -15.80
N PHE A 110 -21.58 -45.14 -15.68
CA PHE A 110 -23.02 -45.46 -15.71
C PHE A 110 -23.72 -45.07 -17.00
N LEU A 111 -23.17 -44.16 -17.85
CA LEU A 111 -23.84 -43.75 -19.10
C LEU A 111 -23.37 -44.60 -20.29
N PRO A 112 -24.29 -45.19 -21.07
CA PRO A 112 -23.98 -45.84 -22.34
C PRO A 112 -23.30 -44.87 -23.32
N TYR A 113 -22.47 -45.43 -24.23
CA TYR A 113 -21.72 -44.64 -25.20
C TYR A 113 -22.56 -43.63 -26.01
N PRO A 114 -23.77 -43.96 -26.54
CA PRO A 114 -24.58 -43.02 -27.31
C PRO A 114 -25.00 -41.79 -26.49
N LEU A 115 -25.37 -42.00 -25.21
CA LEU A 115 -25.75 -40.91 -24.33
C LEU A 115 -24.54 -40.05 -23.95
N ARG A 116 -23.38 -40.67 -23.74
CA ARG A 116 -22.12 -39.91 -23.53
C ARG A 116 -21.76 -39.06 -24.72
N ALA A 117 -21.90 -39.62 -25.94
CA ALA A 117 -21.66 -38.88 -27.19
C ALA A 117 -22.59 -37.67 -27.29
N CYS A 118 -23.88 -37.86 -27.07
CA CYS A 118 -24.86 -36.77 -27.06
C CYS A 118 -24.51 -35.67 -26.04
N VAL A 119 -24.28 -36.04 -24.77
CA VAL A 119 -23.91 -35.07 -23.72
C VAL A 119 -22.61 -34.34 -24.05
N THR A 120 -21.61 -35.03 -24.58
CA THR A 120 -20.33 -34.41 -24.94
C THR A 120 -20.51 -33.43 -26.10
N THR A 121 -21.28 -33.81 -27.14
CA THR A 121 -21.58 -32.93 -28.27
C THR A 121 -22.38 -31.69 -27.82
N VAL A 122 -23.37 -31.84 -26.94
CA VAL A 122 -24.12 -30.69 -26.40
C VAL A 122 -23.20 -29.77 -25.61
N LYS A 123 -22.34 -30.31 -24.76
CA LYS A 123 -21.39 -29.49 -23.98
C LYS A 123 -20.36 -28.79 -24.90
N SER A 124 -19.98 -29.33 -26.01
CA SER A 124 -19.03 -28.72 -26.93
C SER A 124 -19.56 -27.44 -27.58
N VAL A 125 -20.87 -27.30 -27.73
CA VAL A 125 -21.50 -26.10 -28.31
C VAL A 125 -21.03 -24.82 -27.60
N LYS A 126 -20.88 -24.84 -26.28
CA LYS A 126 -20.37 -23.71 -25.51
C LYS A 126 -18.98 -23.25 -25.98
N TYR A 127 -18.06 -24.19 -26.18
CA TYR A 127 -16.69 -23.91 -26.59
C TYR A 127 -16.60 -23.50 -28.05
N LEU A 128 -17.33 -24.22 -28.94
CA LEU A 128 -17.42 -23.88 -30.37
C LEU A 128 -18.01 -22.48 -30.59
N TRP A 129 -19.03 -22.12 -29.80
CA TRP A 129 -19.63 -20.78 -29.86
C TRP A 129 -18.66 -19.68 -29.40
N LYS A 130 -17.94 -19.89 -28.29
CA LYS A 130 -16.90 -18.95 -27.85
C LYS A 130 -15.82 -18.73 -28.91
N GLY A 131 -15.33 -19.80 -29.53
CA GLY A 131 -14.36 -19.72 -30.64
C GLY A 131 -14.91 -18.98 -31.87
N LEU A 132 -16.16 -19.26 -32.26
CA LEU A 132 -16.82 -18.57 -33.37
C LEU A 132 -17.04 -17.09 -33.09
N GLN A 133 -17.41 -16.73 -31.86
CA GLN A 133 -17.57 -15.37 -31.42
C GLN A 133 -16.26 -14.57 -31.48
N CYS A 134 -15.12 -15.18 -31.08
CA CYS A 134 -13.80 -14.56 -31.23
C CYS A 134 -13.47 -14.29 -32.71
N LEU A 135 -13.72 -15.26 -33.60
CA LEU A 135 -13.51 -15.09 -35.03
C LEU A 135 -14.42 -14.02 -35.62
N TRP A 136 -15.68 -13.95 -35.18
CA TRP A 136 -16.62 -12.90 -35.61
C TRP A 136 -16.12 -11.51 -35.29
N HIS A 137 -15.47 -11.34 -34.12
CA HIS A 137 -14.84 -10.07 -33.69
C HIS A 137 -13.44 -9.87 -34.32
N ARG A 138 -13.04 -10.70 -35.29
CA ARG A 138 -11.72 -10.70 -35.96
C ARG A 138 -10.54 -10.83 -34.99
N LYS A 139 -10.74 -11.53 -33.89
CA LYS A 139 -9.70 -11.86 -32.91
C LYS A 139 -9.34 -13.32 -32.98
N ILE A 140 -8.04 -13.62 -32.92
CA ILE A 140 -7.54 -14.99 -32.87
C ILE A 140 -6.90 -15.17 -31.49
N GLU A 141 -7.71 -15.62 -30.54
CA GLU A 141 -7.36 -15.82 -29.13
C GLU A 141 -7.54 -17.30 -28.74
N VAL A 142 -7.20 -17.67 -27.52
CA VAL A 142 -7.25 -19.03 -26.98
C VAL A 142 -8.57 -19.76 -27.22
N PRO A 143 -9.77 -19.17 -27.11
CA PRO A 143 -11.01 -19.88 -27.42
C PRO A 143 -11.09 -20.45 -28.83
N VAL A 144 -10.30 -19.93 -29.79
CA VAL A 144 -10.22 -20.46 -31.14
C VAL A 144 -9.41 -21.77 -31.16
N LEU A 145 -8.33 -21.87 -30.35
CA LEU A 145 -7.57 -23.11 -30.20
C LEU A 145 -8.44 -24.22 -29.60
N ASP A 146 -9.13 -23.91 -28.51
CA ASP A 146 -10.01 -24.85 -27.81
C ASP A 146 -11.13 -25.35 -28.73
N ALA A 147 -11.82 -24.42 -29.42
CA ALA A 147 -12.85 -24.76 -30.38
C ALA A 147 -12.34 -25.64 -31.51
N THR A 148 -11.14 -25.36 -32.00
CA THR A 148 -10.51 -26.16 -33.09
C THR A 148 -10.20 -27.57 -32.59
N ALA A 149 -9.59 -27.71 -31.40
CA ALA A 149 -9.25 -29.01 -30.84
C ALA A 149 -10.49 -29.89 -30.57
N ILE A 150 -11.51 -29.29 -29.95
CA ILE A 150 -12.78 -29.96 -29.64
C ILE A 150 -13.52 -30.31 -30.94
N GLY A 151 -13.61 -29.35 -31.87
CA GLY A 151 -14.30 -29.53 -33.15
C GLY A 151 -13.69 -30.65 -33.99
N VAL A 152 -12.36 -30.69 -34.14
CA VAL A 152 -11.65 -31.75 -34.87
C VAL A 152 -11.85 -33.12 -34.20
N SER A 153 -11.84 -33.19 -32.87
CA SER A 153 -12.04 -34.41 -32.12
C SER A 153 -13.47 -34.95 -32.33
N ILE A 154 -14.49 -34.10 -32.29
CA ILE A 154 -15.89 -34.51 -32.58
C ILE A 154 -16.08 -34.94 -34.02
N PHE A 155 -15.53 -34.18 -34.99
CA PHE A 155 -15.61 -34.54 -36.43
C PHE A 155 -15.03 -35.91 -36.70
N ARG A 156 -13.99 -36.31 -35.98
CA ARG A 156 -13.39 -37.64 -36.05
C ARG A 156 -14.14 -38.74 -35.27
N ASN A 157 -15.25 -38.38 -34.62
CA ASN A 157 -15.99 -39.27 -33.70
C ASN A 157 -15.16 -39.76 -32.49
N ASP A 158 -14.10 -38.99 -32.11
CA ASP A 158 -13.28 -39.24 -30.94
C ASP A 158 -13.89 -38.47 -29.73
N ILE A 159 -15.02 -39.00 -29.27
CA ILE A 159 -15.81 -38.42 -28.19
C ILE A 159 -15.04 -38.42 -26.84
N GLU A 160 -14.16 -39.41 -26.65
CA GLU A 160 -13.38 -39.52 -25.41
C GLU A 160 -12.33 -38.41 -25.31
N THR A 161 -11.61 -38.12 -26.39
CA THR A 161 -10.65 -37.02 -26.46
C THR A 161 -11.38 -35.67 -26.28
N ALA A 162 -12.46 -35.42 -27.07
CA ALA A 162 -13.24 -34.19 -26.92
C ALA A 162 -13.74 -33.98 -25.48
N GLY A 163 -14.29 -35.01 -24.85
CA GLY A 163 -14.76 -34.93 -23.48
C GLY A 163 -13.67 -34.78 -22.44
N SER A 164 -12.47 -35.33 -22.70
CA SER A 164 -11.31 -35.14 -21.78
C SER A 164 -10.73 -33.75 -21.90
N VAL A 165 -10.62 -33.21 -23.09
CA VAL A 165 -10.21 -31.81 -23.33
C VAL A 165 -11.15 -30.84 -22.62
N MET A 166 -12.46 -30.93 -22.84
CA MET A 166 -13.44 -30.06 -22.17
C MET A 166 -13.42 -30.19 -20.64
N PHE A 167 -13.17 -31.41 -20.12
CA PHE A 167 -13.04 -31.61 -18.69
C PHE A 167 -11.80 -30.92 -18.10
N LEU A 168 -10.65 -31.05 -18.77
CA LEU A 168 -9.40 -30.42 -18.36
C LEU A 168 -9.47 -28.89 -18.46
N LEU A 169 -10.06 -28.35 -19.53
CA LEU A 169 -10.32 -26.93 -19.68
C LEU A 169 -11.24 -26.42 -18.55
N GLY A 170 -12.33 -27.15 -18.26
CA GLY A 170 -13.24 -26.76 -17.20
C GLY A 170 -12.66 -26.88 -15.79
N ILE A 171 -11.67 -27.75 -15.56
CA ILE A 171 -10.87 -27.74 -14.31
C ILE A 171 -9.92 -26.56 -14.30
N GLY A 172 -9.24 -26.26 -15.41
CA GLY A 172 -8.37 -25.11 -15.56
C GLY A 172 -9.10 -23.79 -15.23
N GLU A 173 -10.24 -23.54 -15.90
CA GLU A 173 -11.10 -22.37 -15.63
C GLU A 173 -11.50 -22.29 -14.12
N LEU A 174 -11.83 -23.40 -13.48
CA LEU A 174 -12.21 -23.43 -12.06
C LEU A 174 -11.04 -23.11 -11.12
N LEU A 175 -9.86 -23.65 -11.40
CA LEU A 175 -8.66 -23.41 -10.61
C LEU A 175 -8.15 -21.97 -10.80
N GLU A 176 -8.26 -21.43 -11.99
CA GLU A 176 -7.96 -20.03 -12.31
C GLU A 176 -8.85 -19.09 -11.51
N GLU A 177 -10.19 -19.29 -11.58
CA GLU A 177 -11.15 -18.49 -10.81
C GLU A 177 -10.88 -18.58 -9.30
N TRP A 178 -10.61 -19.79 -8.79
CA TRP A 178 -10.29 -19.99 -7.38
C TRP A 178 -9.02 -19.25 -6.97
N THR A 179 -7.95 -19.38 -7.75
CA THR A 179 -6.64 -18.78 -7.43
C THR A 179 -6.72 -17.26 -7.42
N HIS A 180 -7.41 -16.69 -8.42
CA HIS A 180 -7.63 -15.25 -8.51
C HIS A 180 -8.44 -14.73 -7.30
N LYS A 181 -9.63 -15.31 -7.05
CA LYS A 181 -10.48 -14.90 -5.91
C LYS A 181 -9.78 -15.07 -4.56
N LYS A 182 -9.01 -16.13 -4.40
CA LYS A 182 -8.23 -16.35 -3.18
C LYS A 182 -7.15 -15.28 -3.00
N SER A 183 -6.48 -14.88 -4.06
CA SER A 183 -5.45 -13.83 -4.01
C SER A 183 -6.03 -12.47 -3.62
N VAL A 184 -7.18 -12.11 -4.21
CA VAL A 184 -7.93 -10.88 -3.87
C VAL A 184 -8.41 -10.91 -2.42
N ASP A 185 -8.99 -12.04 -1.98
CA ASP A 185 -9.48 -12.22 -0.61
C ASP A 185 -8.35 -12.14 0.43
N ASP A 186 -7.21 -12.82 0.18
CA ASP A 186 -6.02 -12.78 1.04
C ASP A 186 -5.47 -11.35 1.14
N LEU A 187 -5.44 -10.57 0.04
CA LEU A 187 -5.02 -9.19 0.02
C LEU A 187 -6.00 -8.28 0.79
N ALA A 188 -7.29 -8.36 0.49
CA ALA A 188 -8.33 -7.57 1.16
C ALA A 188 -8.32 -7.80 2.67
N ARG A 189 -8.15 -9.05 3.10
CA ARG A 189 -8.03 -9.40 4.52
C ARG A 189 -6.80 -8.77 5.17
N THR A 190 -5.65 -8.84 4.54
CA THR A 190 -4.41 -8.25 5.07
C THR A 190 -4.55 -6.73 5.22
N MET A 191 -5.15 -6.07 4.22
CA MET A 191 -5.38 -4.62 4.26
C MET A 191 -6.46 -4.22 5.28
N SER A 192 -7.49 -5.06 5.52
CA SER A 192 -8.54 -4.76 6.50
C SER A 192 -8.07 -4.85 7.95
N LEU A 193 -6.98 -5.54 8.23
CA LEU A 193 -6.38 -5.63 9.56
C LEU A 193 -5.61 -4.35 9.95
N ASN A 194 -5.23 -3.51 9.00
CA ASN A 194 -4.61 -2.20 9.26
C ASN A 194 -5.69 -1.17 9.59
N VAL A 195 -6.09 -1.12 10.86
CA VAL A 195 -7.19 -0.27 11.35
C VAL A 195 -6.71 1.18 11.51
N GLY A 196 -7.38 2.13 10.84
CA GLY A 196 -7.21 3.57 11.10
C GLY A 196 -7.71 3.93 12.51
N LYS A 197 -7.10 4.96 13.10
CA LYS A 197 -7.53 5.54 14.37
C LYS A 197 -8.22 6.87 14.08
N VAL A 198 -9.18 7.25 14.92
CA VAL A 198 -9.93 8.50 14.83
C VAL A 198 -10.02 9.15 16.20
N TRP A 199 -10.14 10.48 16.25
CA TRP A 199 -10.29 11.24 17.48
C TRP A 199 -11.78 11.27 17.85
N LEU A 200 -12.15 10.57 18.91
CA LEU A 200 -13.50 10.58 19.50
C LEU A 200 -13.58 11.65 20.58
N LYS A 201 -14.55 12.58 20.46
CA LYS A 201 -14.82 13.59 21.48
C LYS A 201 -15.64 12.98 22.62
N ARG A 202 -15.11 13.02 23.84
CA ARG A 202 -15.79 12.62 25.08
C ARG A 202 -15.58 13.69 26.16
N GLU A 203 -16.66 14.33 26.59
CA GLU A 203 -16.66 15.25 27.75
C GLU A 203 -15.49 16.27 27.72
N ASP A 204 -15.30 16.99 26.62
CA ASP A 204 -14.20 17.95 26.37
C ASP A 204 -12.78 17.35 26.26
N GLN A 205 -12.65 16.05 26.08
CA GLN A 205 -11.37 15.39 25.79
C GLN A 205 -11.44 14.64 24.47
N GLU A 206 -10.35 14.71 23.70
CA GLU A 206 -10.17 13.93 22.49
C GLU A 206 -9.43 12.63 22.82
N VAL A 207 -10.06 11.51 22.51
CA VAL A 207 -9.48 10.18 22.74
C VAL A 207 -9.26 9.49 21.42
N LEU A 208 -8.02 9.09 21.15
CA LEU A 208 -7.68 8.36 19.93
C LEU A 208 -8.15 6.91 20.04
N VAL A 209 -9.23 6.58 19.31
CA VAL A 209 -9.84 5.24 19.30
C VAL A 209 -9.72 4.58 17.92
N GLN A 210 -9.94 3.27 17.87
CA GLN A 210 -10.00 2.58 16.58
C GLN A 210 -11.31 2.93 15.85
N THR A 211 -11.23 3.08 14.53
CA THR A 211 -12.40 3.39 13.67
C THR A 211 -13.54 2.38 13.84
N SER A 212 -13.23 1.13 14.22
CA SER A 212 -14.19 0.07 14.49
C SER A 212 -14.99 0.25 15.78
N GLU A 213 -14.56 1.14 16.68
CA GLU A 213 -15.22 1.40 17.96
C GLU A 213 -16.30 2.49 17.86
N ILE A 214 -16.33 3.23 16.75
CA ILE A 214 -17.26 4.34 16.50
C ILE A 214 -18.66 3.82 16.23
N ARG A 215 -19.66 4.51 16.80
CA ARG A 215 -21.10 4.20 16.67
C ARG A 215 -21.87 5.39 16.13
N PRO A 216 -23.03 5.18 15.51
CA PRO A 216 -23.93 6.28 15.17
C PRO A 216 -24.28 7.09 16.42
N GLY A 217 -24.14 8.40 16.33
CA GLY A 217 -24.32 9.34 17.44
C GLY A 217 -23.04 9.73 18.16
N ASP A 218 -21.88 9.13 17.83
CA ASP A 218 -20.58 9.59 18.33
C ASP A 218 -20.13 10.86 17.59
N GLU A 219 -19.36 11.69 18.27
CA GLU A 219 -18.71 12.89 17.73
C GLU A 219 -17.25 12.63 17.48
N VAL A 220 -16.82 12.79 16.22
CA VAL A 220 -15.42 12.58 15.77
C VAL A 220 -14.82 13.92 15.39
N VAL A 221 -13.66 14.23 15.96
CA VAL A 221 -12.88 15.42 15.61
C VAL A 221 -11.98 15.10 14.43
N VAL A 222 -12.04 15.96 13.43
CA VAL A 222 -11.23 15.85 12.20
C VAL A 222 -10.40 17.09 12.04
N HIS A 223 -9.11 16.95 12.33
CA HIS A 223 -8.14 18.03 12.22
C HIS A 223 -7.74 18.31 10.78
N MET A 224 -7.12 19.45 10.54
CA MET A 224 -6.53 19.83 9.25
C MET A 224 -5.60 18.72 8.73
N GLY A 225 -5.71 18.41 7.45
CA GLY A 225 -4.94 17.36 6.79
C GLY A 225 -5.53 15.95 6.89
N ASN A 226 -6.59 15.74 7.69
CA ASN A 226 -7.20 14.44 7.88
C ASN A 226 -8.43 14.21 6.96
N VAL A 227 -8.67 12.96 6.60
CA VAL A 227 -9.88 12.53 5.88
C VAL A 227 -11.03 12.40 6.86
N ILE A 228 -12.21 12.85 6.47
CA ILE A 228 -13.46 12.62 7.19
C ILE A 228 -13.78 11.11 7.11
N PRO A 229 -13.80 10.40 8.27
CA PRO A 229 -13.85 8.93 8.26
C PRO A 229 -15.26 8.36 8.01
N PHE A 230 -16.30 9.15 8.26
CA PHE A 230 -17.69 8.74 8.18
C PHE A 230 -18.58 9.86 7.64
N ASP A 231 -19.69 9.50 7.03
CA ASP A 231 -20.73 10.45 6.67
C ASP A 231 -21.40 11.01 7.94
N GLY A 232 -21.55 12.33 7.99
CA GLY A 232 -22.12 12.96 9.17
C GLY A 232 -22.54 14.41 8.95
N ILE A 233 -22.84 15.05 10.06
CA ILE A 233 -23.15 16.49 10.12
C ILE A 233 -22.13 17.17 11.02
N VAL A 234 -21.65 18.33 10.62
CA VAL A 234 -20.78 19.16 11.45
C VAL A 234 -21.54 19.59 12.68
N SER A 235 -21.10 19.17 13.87
CA SER A 235 -21.66 19.59 15.16
C SER A 235 -20.94 20.81 15.74
N ASP A 236 -19.64 20.98 15.41
CA ASP A 236 -18.82 22.10 15.90
C ASP A 236 -17.67 22.36 14.92
N GLY A 237 -17.15 23.57 14.91
CA GLY A 237 -16.02 23.97 14.08
C GLY A 237 -16.38 24.47 12.69
N GLU A 238 -15.34 24.86 11.94
CA GLU A 238 -15.42 25.35 10.58
C GLU A 238 -14.17 24.91 9.80
N ALA A 239 -14.33 24.45 8.56
CA ALA A 239 -13.21 24.04 7.75
C ALA A 239 -13.46 24.17 6.24
N MET A 240 -12.37 24.28 5.47
CA MET A 240 -12.34 24.08 4.03
C MET A 240 -12.14 22.60 3.73
N VAL A 241 -13.11 21.98 3.08
CA VAL A 241 -13.12 20.54 2.80
C VAL A 241 -12.96 20.30 1.30
N ASN A 242 -11.91 19.59 0.93
CA ASN A 242 -11.70 19.13 -0.44
C ASN A 242 -12.58 17.89 -0.71
N GLN A 243 -13.40 18.01 -1.75
CA GLN A 243 -14.34 16.96 -2.17
C GLN A 243 -13.99 16.40 -3.55
N ALA A 244 -12.77 16.62 -4.05
CA ALA A 244 -12.32 16.17 -5.37
C ALA A 244 -12.48 14.65 -5.56
N SER A 245 -12.32 13.88 -4.50
CA SER A 245 -12.55 12.43 -4.50
C SER A 245 -13.98 12.00 -4.82
N LEU A 246 -14.97 12.87 -4.56
CA LEU A 246 -16.40 12.60 -4.80
C LEU A 246 -16.94 13.32 -6.03
N THR A 247 -16.55 14.58 -6.22
CA THR A 247 -17.12 15.46 -7.26
C THR A 247 -16.22 15.65 -8.47
N GLY A 248 -14.93 15.33 -8.33
CA GLY A 248 -13.91 15.63 -9.35
C GLY A 248 -13.49 17.10 -9.40
N GLU A 249 -14.05 17.96 -8.55
CA GLU A 249 -13.73 19.40 -8.49
C GLU A 249 -12.66 19.66 -7.43
N SER A 250 -11.56 20.29 -7.82
CA SER A 250 -10.39 20.53 -6.95
C SER A 250 -10.56 21.77 -6.04
N VAL A 251 -11.69 22.46 -6.09
CA VAL A 251 -11.91 23.66 -5.25
C VAL A 251 -12.50 23.25 -3.91
N PRO A 252 -11.82 23.54 -2.77
CA PRO A 252 -12.33 23.22 -1.45
C PRO A 252 -13.63 23.97 -1.14
N VAL A 253 -14.55 23.31 -0.45
CA VAL A 253 -15.86 23.85 -0.08
C VAL A 253 -15.88 24.15 1.42
N ARG A 254 -16.26 25.36 1.80
CA ARG A 254 -16.43 25.75 3.20
C ARG A 254 -17.55 24.95 3.85
N ARG A 255 -17.25 24.29 4.98
CA ARG A 255 -18.20 23.56 5.82
C ARG A 255 -18.27 24.18 7.18
N ILE A 256 -19.51 24.42 7.65
CA ILE A 256 -19.82 25.01 8.95
C ILE A 256 -20.84 24.10 9.67
N VAL A 257 -21.13 24.44 10.91
CA VAL A 257 -22.12 23.71 11.75
C VAL A 257 -23.43 23.49 10.96
N GLU A 258 -24.03 22.33 11.12
CA GLU A 258 -25.22 21.82 10.40
C GLU A 258 -24.98 21.41 8.93
N ASN A 259 -23.80 21.63 8.35
CA ASN A 259 -23.53 21.15 7.02
C ASN A 259 -23.22 19.62 7.02
N SER A 260 -23.68 18.94 6.00
CA SER A 260 -23.32 17.54 5.77
C SER A 260 -21.91 17.42 5.24
N VAL A 261 -21.18 16.43 5.75
CA VAL A 261 -19.85 16.06 5.29
C VAL A 261 -19.82 14.58 4.94
N TYR A 262 -18.94 14.22 4.02
CA TYR A 262 -18.92 12.88 3.42
C TYR A 262 -17.59 12.17 3.69
N ALA A 263 -17.68 10.88 3.98
CA ALA A 263 -16.51 10.03 4.17
C ALA A 263 -15.61 10.02 2.92
N GLY A 264 -14.30 10.15 3.13
CA GLY A 264 -13.32 10.19 2.05
C GLY A 264 -13.03 11.59 1.50
N THR A 265 -13.65 12.64 2.05
CA THR A 265 -13.28 14.03 1.79
C THR A 265 -12.25 14.52 2.82
N VAL A 266 -11.46 15.52 2.48
CA VAL A 266 -10.29 15.94 3.25
C VAL A 266 -10.46 17.35 3.80
N VAL A 267 -10.13 17.56 5.05
CA VAL A 267 -10.07 18.88 5.67
C VAL A 267 -8.75 19.56 5.29
N GLU A 268 -8.79 20.58 4.40
CA GLU A 268 -7.59 21.30 3.98
C GLU A 268 -7.19 22.41 4.96
N GLU A 269 -8.16 23.14 5.50
CA GLU A 269 -7.94 24.20 6.47
C GLU A 269 -9.03 24.15 7.54
N GLY A 270 -8.68 24.45 8.80
CA GLY A 270 -9.61 24.45 9.93
C GLY A 270 -9.76 23.07 10.58
N GLU A 271 -10.81 22.92 11.38
CA GLU A 271 -11.12 21.72 12.15
C GLU A 271 -12.63 21.52 12.21
N LEU A 272 -13.07 20.28 12.17
CA LEU A 272 -14.49 19.92 12.27
C LEU A 272 -14.71 18.86 13.33
N THR A 273 -15.76 19.04 14.13
CA THR A 273 -16.37 17.96 14.90
C THR A 273 -17.58 17.44 14.11
N VAL A 274 -17.57 16.16 13.78
CA VAL A 274 -18.57 15.51 12.95
C VAL A 274 -19.42 14.56 13.79
N LEU A 275 -20.71 14.82 13.89
CA LEU A 275 -21.70 13.89 14.46
C LEU A 275 -22.00 12.80 13.43
N ILE A 276 -21.64 11.56 13.75
CA ILE A 276 -21.82 10.42 12.88
C ILE A 276 -23.27 10.00 12.79
N LYS A 277 -23.87 10.04 11.60
CA LYS A 277 -25.27 9.64 11.38
C LYS A 277 -25.42 8.15 11.09
N GLU A 278 -24.56 7.63 10.25
CA GLU A 278 -24.56 6.22 9.87
C GLU A 278 -23.12 5.70 9.84
N VAL A 279 -22.86 4.58 10.48
CA VAL A 279 -21.61 3.80 10.34
C VAL A 279 -21.74 2.86 9.13
N GLY A 280 -22.51 3.25 8.12
CA GLY A 280 -22.92 2.43 6.99
C GLY A 280 -22.75 3.15 5.64
N GLY A 281 -21.57 3.35 5.22
CA GLY A 281 -21.23 3.35 3.79
C GLY A 281 -20.56 2.01 3.49
N SER A 282 -20.52 1.55 2.23
CA SER A 282 -19.96 0.25 1.81
C SER A 282 -18.84 -0.22 2.75
N SER A 283 -18.92 -1.44 3.25
CA SER A 283 -18.01 -1.91 4.29
C SER A 283 -16.58 -1.57 3.91
N ARG A 284 -15.74 -1.21 4.85
CA ARG A 284 -14.30 -0.90 4.57
C ARG A 284 -13.67 -1.98 3.68
N PHE A 285 -14.15 -3.21 3.82
CA PHE A 285 -13.77 -4.34 2.97
C PHE A 285 -14.21 -4.12 1.51
N GLU A 286 -15.41 -3.62 1.23
CA GLU A 286 -15.86 -3.31 -0.13
C GLU A 286 -15.04 -2.17 -0.76
N LYS A 287 -14.69 -1.13 0.01
CA LYS A 287 -13.78 -0.07 -0.46
C LYS A 287 -12.38 -0.64 -0.78
N ILE A 288 -11.87 -1.55 0.06
CA ILE A 288 -10.60 -2.23 -0.20
C ILE A 288 -10.71 -3.12 -1.45
N VAL A 289 -11.78 -3.89 -1.61
CA VAL A 289 -12.01 -4.70 -2.81
C VAL A 289 -12.09 -3.82 -4.06
N THR A 290 -12.81 -2.70 -4.01
CA THR A 290 -12.86 -1.74 -5.11
C THR A 290 -11.47 -1.17 -5.43
N MET A 291 -10.69 -0.80 -4.41
CA MET A 291 -9.31 -0.32 -4.60
C MET A 291 -8.42 -1.41 -5.22
N ILE A 292 -8.59 -2.68 -4.85
CA ILE A 292 -7.86 -3.81 -5.47
C ILE A 292 -8.29 -3.97 -6.92
N GLU A 293 -9.58 -3.91 -7.24
CA GLU A 293 -10.09 -3.98 -8.61
C GLU A 293 -9.59 -2.81 -9.48
N GLU A 294 -9.47 -1.61 -8.90
CA GLU A 294 -8.87 -0.45 -9.56
C GLU A 294 -7.36 -0.64 -9.75
N SER A 295 -6.67 -1.16 -8.74
CA SER A 295 -5.26 -1.50 -8.82
C SER A 295 -4.96 -2.51 -9.94
N GLU A 296 -5.86 -3.48 -10.18
CA GLU A 296 -5.73 -4.42 -11.30
C GLU A 296 -5.81 -3.72 -12.67
N LYS A 297 -6.50 -2.59 -12.79
CA LYS A 297 -6.52 -1.78 -14.01
C LYS A 297 -5.18 -1.09 -14.27
N LEU A 298 -4.40 -0.82 -13.21
CA LEU A 298 -3.07 -0.20 -13.26
C LEU A 298 -1.97 -1.26 -13.47
N LYS A 299 -2.10 -2.06 -14.52
CA LYS A 299 -1.19 -3.14 -14.86
C LYS A 299 0.23 -2.65 -15.10
N SER A 300 1.22 -3.48 -14.73
CA SER A 300 2.62 -3.23 -15.07
C SER A 300 2.84 -3.34 -16.58
N ALA A 301 3.87 -2.65 -17.10
CA ALA A 301 4.20 -2.73 -18.51
C ALA A 301 4.70 -4.13 -18.91
N LEU A 302 5.37 -4.84 -17.99
CA LEU A 302 5.79 -6.24 -18.21
C LEU A 302 4.58 -7.19 -18.26
N GLU A 303 3.60 -6.98 -17.40
CA GLU A 303 2.35 -7.75 -17.42
C GLU A 303 1.60 -7.56 -18.73
N GLY A 304 1.40 -6.30 -19.15
CA GLY A 304 0.76 -6.00 -20.44
C GLY A 304 1.51 -6.53 -21.65
N LYS A 305 2.86 -6.46 -21.65
CA LYS A 305 3.69 -7.05 -22.71
C LYS A 305 3.57 -8.57 -22.77
N ALA A 306 3.52 -9.24 -21.63
CA ALA A 306 3.40 -10.69 -21.56
C ALA A 306 2.02 -11.18 -22.03
N GLU A 307 0.93 -10.49 -21.62
CA GLU A 307 -0.41 -10.78 -22.13
C GLU A 307 -0.49 -10.60 -23.65
N HIS A 308 0.03 -9.51 -24.16
CA HIS A 308 0.03 -9.23 -25.61
C HIS A 308 0.88 -10.23 -26.40
N LEU A 309 2.02 -10.67 -25.85
CA LEU A 309 2.84 -11.71 -26.48
C LEU A 309 2.13 -13.06 -26.46
N ALA A 310 1.44 -13.40 -25.38
CA ALA A 310 0.67 -14.62 -25.26
C ALA A 310 -0.40 -14.72 -26.36
N ASP A 311 -1.16 -13.65 -26.58
CA ASP A 311 -2.17 -13.60 -27.63
C ASP A 311 -1.55 -13.66 -29.06
N LYS A 312 -0.40 -13.02 -29.25
CA LYS A 312 0.35 -13.13 -30.53
C LYS A 312 0.85 -14.54 -30.84
N LEU A 313 1.05 -15.38 -29.83
CA LEU A 313 1.50 -16.76 -30.04
C LEU A 313 0.38 -17.69 -30.57
N VAL A 314 -0.89 -17.34 -30.39
CA VAL A 314 -2.04 -18.16 -30.82
C VAL A 314 -2.04 -18.46 -32.33
N PRO A 315 -1.86 -17.50 -33.24
CA PRO A 315 -1.75 -17.77 -34.67
C PRO A 315 -0.59 -18.71 -35.01
N TYR A 316 0.54 -18.61 -34.30
CA TYR A 316 1.69 -19.50 -34.52
C TYR A 316 1.40 -20.93 -34.04
N SER A 317 0.65 -21.11 -32.96
CA SER A 317 0.19 -22.41 -32.48
C SER A 317 -0.75 -23.06 -33.49
N LEU A 318 -1.67 -22.31 -34.11
CA LEU A 318 -2.53 -22.77 -35.19
C LEU A 318 -1.70 -23.16 -36.43
N GLY A 319 -0.78 -22.30 -36.86
CA GLY A 319 0.12 -22.56 -37.97
C GLY A 319 1.01 -23.80 -37.73
N GLY A 320 1.56 -23.92 -36.51
CA GLY A 320 2.33 -25.09 -36.09
C GLY A 320 1.53 -26.37 -36.08
N THR A 321 0.25 -26.33 -35.73
CA THR A 321 -0.68 -27.46 -35.80
C THR A 321 -0.88 -27.92 -37.22
N VAL A 322 -1.17 -26.99 -38.14
CA VAL A 322 -1.34 -27.31 -39.59
C VAL A 322 -0.04 -27.89 -40.15
N LEU A 323 1.10 -27.27 -39.86
CA LEU A 323 2.41 -27.74 -40.30
C LEU A 323 2.71 -29.15 -39.76
N THR A 324 2.46 -29.40 -38.47
CA THR A 324 2.64 -30.71 -37.84
C THR A 324 1.77 -31.76 -38.53
N TYR A 325 0.52 -31.42 -38.86
CA TYR A 325 -0.35 -32.34 -39.61
C TYR A 325 0.17 -32.62 -41.03
N LEU A 326 0.60 -31.59 -41.73
CA LEU A 326 1.13 -31.74 -43.10
C LEU A 326 2.39 -32.63 -43.12
N LEU A 327 3.27 -32.48 -42.16
CA LEU A 327 4.53 -33.23 -42.06
C LEU A 327 4.33 -34.65 -41.55
N THR A 328 3.49 -34.84 -40.54
CA THR A 328 3.36 -36.16 -39.88
C THR A 328 2.15 -36.97 -40.33
N ARG A 329 1.18 -36.34 -41.00
CA ARG A 329 -0.13 -36.90 -41.36
C ARG A 329 -0.87 -37.53 -40.16
N ASN A 330 -0.51 -37.13 -38.95
CA ASN A 330 -1.07 -37.65 -37.69
C ASN A 330 -1.79 -36.56 -36.95
N VAL A 331 -3.13 -36.69 -36.85
CA VAL A 331 -3.98 -35.70 -36.22
C VAL A 331 -3.72 -35.61 -34.70
N ASN A 332 -3.38 -36.74 -34.04
CA ASN A 332 -3.11 -36.70 -32.60
C ASN A 332 -1.85 -35.86 -32.29
N LYS A 333 -0.80 -35.96 -33.13
CA LYS A 333 0.38 -35.12 -33.02
C LYS A 333 0.05 -33.63 -33.26
N ALA A 334 -0.82 -33.34 -34.22
CA ALA A 334 -1.29 -31.99 -34.50
C ALA A 334 -2.12 -31.42 -33.33
N ILE A 335 -3.05 -32.20 -32.78
CA ILE A 335 -3.87 -31.79 -31.61
C ILE A 335 -2.97 -31.55 -30.39
N SER A 336 -1.88 -32.30 -30.20
CA SER A 336 -0.97 -32.09 -29.08
C SER A 336 -0.38 -30.67 -29.05
N VAL A 337 -0.20 -30.03 -30.22
CA VAL A 337 0.23 -28.62 -30.30
C VAL A 337 -0.85 -27.68 -29.76
N LEU A 338 -2.14 -27.95 -30.05
CA LEU A 338 -3.27 -27.15 -29.59
C LEU A 338 -3.54 -27.30 -28.10
N MET A 339 -3.09 -28.41 -27.47
CA MET A 339 -3.33 -28.68 -26.05
C MET A 339 -2.40 -27.89 -25.11
N VAL A 340 -1.40 -27.21 -25.64
CA VAL A 340 -0.43 -26.45 -24.85
C VAL A 340 -0.56 -24.99 -25.24
N ASP A 341 -1.17 -24.23 -24.36
CA ASP A 341 -1.34 -22.79 -24.50
C ASP A 341 -0.34 -22.02 -23.63
N PHE A 342 0.22 -20.96 -24.17
CA PHE A 342 1.13 -20.06 -23.43
C PHE A 342 0.37 -19.00 -22.65
N SER A 343 -0.86 -18.69 -23.07
CA SER A 343 -1.63 -17.56 -22.60
C SER A 343 -2.17 -17.75 -21.17
N CYS A 344 -2.78 -18.92 -20.90
CA CYS A 344 -3.43 -19.19 -19.61
C CYS A 344 -2.48 -19.02 -18.42
N ALA A 345 -1.28 -19.61 -18.50
CA ALA A 345 -0.31 -19.54 -17.42
C ALA A 345 0.23 -18.11 -17.22
N LEU A 346 0.46 -17.35 -18.30
CA LEU A 346 0.95 -15.99 -18.25
C LEU A 346 -0.09 -15.01 -17.70
N LYS A 347 -1.32 -15.09 -18.23
CA LYS A 347 -2.44 -14.23 -17.80
C LYS A 347 -2.86 -14.45 -16.36
N LEU A 348 -2.58 -15.62 -15.78
CA LEU A 348 -2.91 -15.94 -14.39
C LEU A 348 -1.75 -15.67 -13.42
N ALA A 349 -0.55 -16.17 -13.72
CA ALA A 349 0.55 -16.14 -12.76
C ALA A 349 1.12 -14.74 -12.51
N MET A 350 1.05 -13.82 -13.49
CA MET A 350 1.59 -12.47 -13.33
C MET A 350 0.72 -11.59 -12.45
N PRO A 351 -0.59 -11.42 -12.67
CA PRO A 351 -1.45 -10.68 -11.76
C PRO A 351 -1.39 -11.23 -10.33
N ILE A 352 -1.38 -12.54 -10.15
CA ILE A 352 -1.26 -13.17 -8.84
C ILE A 352 0.06 -12.81 -8.15
N SER A 353 1.18 -12.76 -8.90
CA SER A 353 2.47 -12.34 -8.33
C SER A 353 2.42 -10.89 -7.85
N VAL A 354 1.78 -10.00 -8.62
CA VAL A 354 1.59 -8.58 -8.28
C VAL A 354 0.70 -8.44 -7.04
N LEU A 355 -0.45 -9.11 -7.01
CA LEU A 355 -1.35 -9.10 -5.84
C LEU A 355 -0.65 -9.65 -4.59
N SER A 356 0.18 -10.69 -4.73
CA SER A 356 0.98 -11.22 -3.63
C SER A 356 2.01 -10.20 -3.13
N ALA A 357 2.65 -9.46 -4.05
CA ALA A 357 3.58 -8.39 -3.68
C ALA A 357 2.89 -7.24 -2.96
N ILE A 358 1.73 -6.78 -3.43
CA ILE A 358 0.93 -5.74 -2.78
C ILE A 358 0.50 -6.20 -1.37
N ARG A 359 0.04 -7.45 -1.24
CA ARG A 359 -0.27 -8.05 0.07
C ARG A 359 0.94 -8.04 1.01
N GLU A 360 2.10 -8.45 0.51
CA GLU A 360 3.33 -8.51 1.31
C GLU A 360 3.82 -7.11 1.70
N ALA A 361 3.75 -6.12 0.79
CA ALA A 361 4.02 -4.72 1.10
C ALA A 361 3.13 -4.21 2.25
N SER A 362 1.84 -4.57 2.24
CA SER A 362 0.90 -4.20 3.30
C SER A 362 1.27 -4.76 4.68
N LEU A 363 1.94 -5.92 4.76
CA LEU A 363 2.47 -6.47 6.03
C LEU A 363 3.59 -5.59 6.61
N TYR A 364 4.29 -4.85 5.77
CA TYR A 364 5.31 -3.88 6.15
C TYR A 364 4.77 -2.44 6.23
N HIS A 365 3.45 -2.28 6.38
CA HIS A 365 2.77 -0.98 6.44
C HIS A 365 2.98 -0.11 5.18
N VAL A 366 3.23 -0.73 4.03
CA VAL A 366 3.36 -0.06 2.74
C VAL A 366 2.12 -0.33 1.89
N THR A 367 1.38 0.71 1.53
CA THR A 367 0.21 0.62 0.66
C THR A 367 0.59 1.01 -0.76
N VAL A 368 0.33 0.15 -1.73
CA VAL A 368 0.67 0.34 -3.14
C VAL A 368 -0.60 0.38 -3.97
N LYS A 369 -0.79 1.43 -4.76
CA LYS A 369 -2.01 1.62 -5.58
C LYS A 369 -2.06 0.76 -6.84
N GLY A 370 -0.97 0.12 -7.26
CA GLY A 370 -0.99 -0.76 -8.43
C GLY A 370 0.36 -1.34 -8.83
N GLY A 371 0.34 -2.43 -9.59
CA GLY A 371 1.52 -3.17 -10.03
C GLY A 371 2.52 -2.35 -10.85
N LYS A 372 2.03 -1.36 -11.61
CA LYS A 372 2.90 -0.45 -12.39
C LYS A 372 3.87 0.34 -11.51
N TYR A 373 3.49 0.64 -10.27
CA TYR A 373 4.32 1.39 -9.35
C TYR A 373 5.42 0.52 -8.74
N LEU A 374 5.14 -0.76 -8.46
CA LEU A 374 6.18 -1.72 -8.06
C LEU A 374 7.22 -1.92 -9.18
N GLU A 375 6.77 -2.01 -10.45
CA GLU A 375 7.69 -2.05 -11.58
C GLU A 375 8.54 -0.78 -11.66
N ALA A 376 7.94 0.39 -11.50
CA ALA A 376 8.65 1.67 -11.55
C ALA A 376 9.64 1.82 -10.38
N VAL A 377 9.31 1.34 -9.17
CA VAL A 377 10.26 1.27 -8.03
C VAL A 377 11.43 0.34 -8.34
N ALA A 378 11.17 -0.83 -8.95
CA ALA A 378 12.24 -1.74 -9.34
C ALA A 378 13.18 -1.14 -10.40
N ASP A 379 12.64 -0.40 -11.36
CA ASP A 379 13.38 0.22 -12.46
C ASP A 379 14.00 1.58 -12.07
N ALA A 380 13.73 2.10 -10.87
CA ALA A 380 14.22 3.39 -10.43
C ALA A 380 15.74 3.41 -10.22
N ASP A 381 16.38 4.47 -10.70
CA ASP A 381 17.80 4.75 -10.58
C ASP A 381 18.10 6.00 -9.74
N THR A 382 17.11 6.85 -9.52
CA THR A 382 17.21 8.13 -8.82
C THR A 382 16.15 8.23 -7.76
N ILE A 383 16.53 8.64 -6.53
CA ILE A 383 15.61 8.96 -5.44
C ILE A 383 15.81 10.41 -5.04
N VAL A 384 14.71 11.13 -4.89
CA VAL A 384 14.67 12.49 -4.37
C VAL A 384 13.93 12.46 -3.04
N PHE A 385 14.59 12.87 -1.98
CA PHE A 385 14.00 13.03 -0.64
C PHE A 385 13.66 14.49 -0.39
N ASP A 386 12.45 14.76 0.07
CA ASP A 386 12.25 15.95 0.88
C ASP A 386 12.97 15.80 2.22
N LYS A 387 13.41 16.90 2.82
CA LYS A 387 14.07 16.87 4.14
C LYS A 387 13.02 16.74 5.24
N THR A 388 12.08 17.68 5.30
CA THR A 388 11.19 17.89 6.45
C THR A 388 10.11 16.83 6.49
N GLY A 389 9.92 16.17 7.64
CA GLY A 389 8.93 15.08 7.77
C GLY A 389 9.30 13.77 7.06
N THR A 390 10.36 13.77 6.28
CA THR A 390 10.86 12.59 5.55
C THR A 390 12.18 12.10 6.15
N LEU A 391 13.28 12.83 5.94
CA LEU A 391 14.57 12.52 6.57
C LEU A 391 14.62 12.97 8.03
N THR A 392 13.73 13.87 8.43
CA THR A 392 13.56 14.36 9.80
C THR A 392 12.25 13.87 10.40
N LYS A 393 12.07 14.05 11.70
CA LYS A 393 10.86 13.63 12.44
C LYS A 393 9.71 14.64 12.37
N ALA A 394 9.90 15.79 11.69
CA ALA A 394 8.97 16.93 11.67
C ALA A 394 8.53 17.36 13.09
N LYS A 395 9.42 17.23 14.06
CA LYS A 395 9.23 17.67 15.45
C LYS A 395 10.37 18.63 15.82
N PRO A 396 10.36 19.85 15.26
CA PRO A 396 11.39 20.82 15.60
C PRO A 396 11.38 21.09 17.10
N THR A 397 12.57 21.24 17.66
CA THR A 397 12.78 21.53 19.08
C THR A 397 13.75 22.68 19.24
N VAL A 398 13.53 23.53 20.25
CA VAL A 398 14.47 24.60 20.60
C VAL A 398 15.67 23.98 21.32
N VAL A 399 16.86 24.14 20.75
CA VAL A 399 18.11 23.58 21.28
C VAL A 399 18.82 24.63 22.15
N ASP A 400 18.84 25.87 21.69
CA ASP A 400 19.56 26.97 22.40
C ASP A 400 18.90 28.33 22.12
N VAL A 401 19.08 29.25 23.01
CA VAL A 401 18.67 30.66 22.88
C VAL A 401 19.84 31.57 23.19
N VAL A 402 20.39 32.19 22.13
CA VAL A 402 21.56 33.04 22.20
C VAL A 402 21.17 34.50 22.35
N SER A 403 21.58 35.12 23.47
CA SER A 403 21.27 36.52 23.77
C SER A 403 22.28 37.51 23.18
N PHE A 404 21.78 38.54 22.51
CA PHE A 404 22.57 39.64 21.95
C PHE A 404 22.44 40.96 22.70
N ASN A 405 21.34 41.16 23.43
CA ASN A 405 21.07 42.38 24.20
C ASN A 405 21.41 42.24 25.69
N GLY A 406 21.85 41.06 26.15
CA GLY A 406 22.18 40.78 27.56
C GLY A 406 20.98 40.33 28.40
N ALA A 407 19.79 40.21 27.84
CA ALA A 407 18.63 39.58 28.51
C ALA A 407 18.88 38.10 28.79
N GLN A 408 18.17 37.55 29.77
CA GLN A 408 18.26 36.11 30.03
C GLN A 408 17.67 35.29 28.88
N PRO A 409 18.24 34.13 28.52
CA PRO A 409 17.70 33.27 27.45
C PRO A 409 16.22 32.89 27.67
N ASP A 410 15.81 32.64 28.90
CA ASP A 410 14.42 32.28 29.21
C ASP A 410 13.44 33.46 29.03
N GLU A 411 13.92 34.71 29.24
CA GLU A 411 13.13 35.92 28.98
C GLU A 411 12.91 36.10 27.46
N LEU A 412 13.95 35.90 26.65
CA LEU A 412 13.85 35.96 25.20
C LEU A 412 12.96 34.85 24.64
N LEU A 413 13.05 33.63 25.20
CA LEU A 413 12.19 32.51 24.81
C LEU A 413 10.72 32.79 25.18
N CYS A 414 10.46 33.39 26.33
CA CYS A 414 9.12 33.79 26.75
C CYS A 414 8.51 34.83 25.80
N ILE A 415 9.28 35.86 25.41
CA ILE A 415 8.86 36.84 24.41
C ILE A 415 8.58 36.19 23.04
N ALA A 416 9.49 35.34 22.61
CA ALA A 416 9.32 34.62 21.34
C ALA A 416 8.07 33.70 21.33
N ALA A 417 7.83 32.97 22.42
CA ALA A 417 6.65 32.14 22.57
C ALA A 417 5.35 32.95 22.56
N CYS A 418 5.32 34.09 23.25
CA CYS A 418 4.18 35.01 23.25
C CYS A 418 3.85 35.51 21.82
N LEU A 419 4.85 35.77 20.99
CA LEU A 419 4.66 36.24 19.63
C LEU A 419 4.20 35.10 18.69
N GLU A 420 4.72 33.91 18.87
CA GLU A 420 4.49 32.75 18.02
C GLU A 420 3.22 31.95 18.39
N GLU A 421 2.64 32.13 19.58
CA GLU A 421 1.50 31.38 20.11
C GLU A 421 0.26 31.40 19.18
N HIS A 422 0.07 32.50 18.49
CA HIS A 422 -1.10 32.67 17.60
C HIS A 422 -0.92 32.11 16.18
N PHE A 423 0.23 31.53 15.88
CA PHE A 423 0.58 31.08 14.53
C PHE A 423 0.89 29.57 14.48
N PRO A 424 0.01 28.77 13.85
CA PRO A 424 0.10 27.32 13.91
C PRO A 424 1.09 26.74 12.86
N HIS A 425 2.38 27.12 12.94
CA HIS A 425 3.40 26.43 12.15
C HIS A 425 4.40 25.69 13.06
N SER A 426 5.09 24.70 12.51
CA SER A 426 5.90 23.75 13.28
C SER A 426 7.01 24.43 14.13
N MET A 427 7.66 25.48 13.61
CA MET A 427 8.69 26.22 14.35
C MET A 427 8.09 27.05 15.49
N ALA A 428 6.94 27.69 15.27
CA ALA A 428 6.21 28.43 16.30
C ALA A 428 5.83 27.49 17.44
N LYS A 429 5.27 26.32 17.11
CA LYS A 429 4.94 25.31 18.11
C LYS A 429 6.16 24.86 18.93
N ALA A 430 7.30 24.67 18.30
CA ALA A 430 8.53 24.31 19.00
C ALA A 430 8.97 25.36 20.04
N VAL A 431 8.80 26.64 19.70
CA VAL A 431 9.12 27.76 20.63
C VAL A 431 8.15 27.80 21.80
N VAL A 432 6.86 27.65 21.54
CA VAL A 432 5.80 27.59 22.54
C VAL A 432 5.96 26.38 23.46
N ASP A 433 6.16 25.21 22.90
CA ASP A 433 6.38 23.97 23.67
C ASP A 433 7.61 24.07 24.57
N ALA A 434 8.73 24.62 24.04
CA ALA A 434 9.93 24.85 24.85
C ALA A 434 9.73 25.82 26.02
N ALA A 435 8.92 26.87 25.84
CA ALA A 435 8.55 27.78 26.90
C ALA A 435 7.66 27.11 27.96
N GLN A 436 6.71 26.28 27.53
CA GLN A 436 5.83 25.50 28.41
C GLN A 436 6.60 24.46 29.23
N GLU A 437 7.53 23.72 28.62
CA GLU A 437 8.39 22.74 29.30
C GLU A 437 9.20 23.38 30.44
N LYS A 438 9.63 24.64 30.25
CA LYS A 438 10.33 25.43 31.28
C LYS A 438 9.40 26.11 32.26
N ASN A 439 8.06 25.92 32.15
CA ASN A 439 7.04 26.59 32.95
C ASN A 439 7.17 28.15 32.93
N LEU A 440 7.53 28.70 31.77
CA LEU A 440 7.58 30.13 31.55
C LEU A 440 6.15 30.60 31.29
N ALA A 441 5.46 31.03 32.36
CA ALA A 441 4.15 31.67 32.23
C ALA A 441 4.32 33.09 31.65
N HIS A 442 3.58 33.42 30.60
CA HIS A 442 3.50 34.80 30.11
C HIS A 442 2.04 35.28 30.16
N GLU A 443 1.86 36.53 30.51
CA GLU A 443 0.63 37.28 30.24
C GLU A 443 0.76 37.86 28.84
N GLU A 444 -0.33 38.04 28.11
CA GLU A 444 -0.31 38.67 26.77
C GLU A 444 0.41 40.03 26.86
N MET A 445 1.64 40.09 26.32
CA MET A 445 2.50 41.27 26.40
C MET A 445 2.41 42.18 25.19
N HIS A 446 1.66 41.76 24.15
CA HIS A 446 1.59 42.46 22.87
C HIS A 446 0.24 43.12 22.62
N THR A 447 0.26 44.15 21.76
CA THR A 447 -0.93 44.74 21.17
C THR A 447 -1.39 43.97 19.94
N LYS A 448 -1.83 44.59 18.88
CA LYS A 448 -2.20 43.92 17.64
C LYS A 448 -0.97 43.32 16.94
N VAL A 449 -1.00 42.04 16.68
CA VAL A 449 0.04 41.32 15.94
C VAL A 449 -0.21 41.48 14.43
N GLU A 450 0.81 41.85 13.65
CA GLU A 450 0.76 41.88 12.19
C GLU A 450 1.61 40.72 11.65
N TYR A 451 0.94 39.76 11.01
CA TYR A 451 1.57 38.63 10.39
C TYR A 451 1.89 38.93 8.93
N ILE A 452 3.14 38.74 8.54
CA ILE A 452 3.60 38.88 7.15
C ILE A 452 3.85 37.47 6.63
N VAL A 453 2.97 37.01 5.75
CA VAL A 453 2.97 35.62 5.21
C VAL A 453 4.35 35.24 4.70
N ALA A 454 4.84 34.09 5.14
CA ALA A 454 6.15 33.49 4.80
C ALA A 454 7.40 34.27 5.26
N HIS A 455 7.28 35.38 5.99
CA HIS A 455 8.43 36.21 6.40
C HIS A 455 8.62 36.27 7.91
N GLY A 456 7.60 36.63 8.67
CA GLY A 456 7.69 36.75 10.13
C GLY A 456 6.55 37.56 10.74
N ILE A 457 6.76 37.95 12.00
CA ILE A 457 5.77 38.64 12.86
C ILE A 457 6.34 39.98 13.26
N SER A 458 5.52 41.05 13.16
CA SER A 458 5.81 42.38 13.67
C SER A 458 4.73 42.80 14.66
N THR A 459 5.13 43.30 15.83
CA THR A 459 4.20 43.81 16.87
C THR A 459 4.86 44.86 17.74
N THR A 460 4.13 45.34 18.77
CA THR A 460 4.63 46.25 19.81
C THR A 460 4.48 45.62 21.17
N ILE A 461 5.58 45.48 21.91
CA ILE A 461 5.63 44.95 23.26
C ILE A 461 6.09 46.10 24.18
N ASP A 462 5.33 46.43 25.21
CA ASP A 462 5.61 47.53 26.16
C ASP A 462 5.96 48.86 25.48
N GLY A 463 5.30 49.14 24.34
CA GLY A 463 5.56 50.35 23.55
C GLY A 463 6.79 50.30 22.65
N LYS A 464 7.51 49.17 22.59
CA LYS A 464 8.66 48.96 21.74
C LYS A 464 8.32 48.04 20.58
N ARG A 465 8.78 48.39 19.38
CA ARG A 465 8.58 47.51 18.21
C ARG A 465 9.41 46.24 18.36
N ALA A 466 8.77 45.09 18.24
CA ALA A 466 9.38 43.78 18.24
C ALA A 466 9.06 43.06 16.95
N VAL A 467 10.06 42.40 16.37
CA VAL A 467 9.92 41.56 15.16
C VAL A 467 10.59 40.22 15.39
N ILE A 468 9.94 39.15 14.92
CA ILE A 468 10.49 37.81 14.98
C ILE A 468 10.30 37.14 13.61
N GLY A 469 11.32 36.43 13.10
CA GLY A 469 11.22 35.80 11.81
C GLY A 469 12.56 35.33 11.23
N SER A 470 12.57 35.12 9.90
CA SER A 470 13.76 34.71 9.15
C SER A 470 14.85 35.79 9.11
N SER A 471 16.08 35.38 8.71
CA SER A 471 17.17 36.35 8.52
C SER A 471 16.81 37.43 7.50
N HIS A 472 16.20 37.05 6.39
CA HIS A 472 15.76 38.00 5.35
C HIS A 472 14.78 39.01 5.92
N PHE A 473 13.73 38.55 6.63
CA PHE A 473 12.74 39.41 7.22
C PHE A 473 13.33 40.41 8.20
N VAL A 474 14.15 39.93 9.15
CA VAL A 474 14.67 40.79 10.24
C VAL A 474 15.73 41.76 9.73
N PHE A 475 16.65 41.35 8.84
CA PHE A 475 17.79 42.18 8.45
C PHE A 475 17.57 42.94 7.12
N GLU A 476 16.81 42.40 6.18
CA GLU A 476 16.58 43.04 4.85
C GLU A 476 15.26 43.81 4.82
N ASP A 477 14.14 43.20 5.23
CA ASP A 477 12.83 43.85 5.17
C ASP A 477 12.67 44.88 6.28
N GLU A 478 12.98 44.52 7.55
CA GLU A 478 12.83 45.35 8.74
C GLU A 478 14.09 46.17 9.08
N ASN A 479 15.20 45.99 8.29
CA ASN A 479 16.46 46.72 8.45
C ASN A 479 17.05 46.70 9.89
N CYS A 480 16.82 45.64 10.64
CA CYS A 480 17.38 45.48 11.97
C CYS A 480 18.91 45.29 11.92
N THR A 481 19.61 45.70 12.98
CA THR A 481 21.08 45.62 13.04
C THR A 481 21.56 44.73 14.16
N ILE A 482 22.74 44.16 13.99
CA ILE A 482 23.45 43.43 15.05
C ILE A 482 24.05 44.44 15.99
N PRO A 483 23.92 44.30 17.35
CA PRO A 483 24.52 45.20 18.32
C PRO A 483 26.03 45.28 18.18
N GLU A 484 26.62 46.46 18.43
CA GLU A 484 28.05 46.68 18.33
C GLU A 484 28.83 45.69 19.23
N GLY A 485 29.88 45.10 18.65
CA GLY A 485 30.77 44.13 19.32
C GLY A 485 30.18 42.70 19.42
N LYS A 486 29.02 42.40 18.82
CA LYS A 486 28.39 41.07 18.82
C LYS A 486 28.52 40.32 17.49
N GLN A 487 29.24 40.87 16.55
CA GLN A 487 29.41 40.22 15.21
C GLN A 487 30.10 38.85 15.33
N GLU A 488 31.15 38.70 16.12
CA GLU A 488 31.82 37.41 16.34
C GLU A 488 30.89 36.36 16.93
N LEU A 489 30.00 36.75 17.86
CA LEU A 489 28.98 35.86 18.44
C LEU A 489 27.99 35.43 17.38
N PHE A 490 27.53 36.34 16.50
CA PHE A 490 26.64 36.03 15.40
C PHE A 490 27.27 35.08 14.40
N ASP A 491 28.53 35.29 14.05
CA ASP A 491 29.27 34.44 13.11
C ASP A 491 29.58 33.03 13.69
N SER A 492 29.56 32.91 15.02
CA SER A 492 29.79 31.65 15.77
C SER A 492 28.53 30.81 15.97
N LEU A 493 27.36 31.31 15.55
CA LEU A 493 26.11 30.53 15.67
C LEU A 493 26.24 29.17 14.98
N PRO A 494 25.71 28.08 15.59
CA PRO A 494 25.77 26.74 15.01
C PRO A 494 25.09 26.71 13.63
N LYS A 495 25.79 26.21 12.63
CA LYS A 495 25.33 26.24 11.24
C LYS A 495 24.33 25.14 10.91
N GLU A 496 24.25 24.13 11.76
CA GLU A 496 23.37 22.97 11.63
C GLU A 496 21.92 23.26 12.03
N TYR A 497 21.66 24.35 12.79
CA TYR A 497 20.32 24.68 13.27
C TYR A 497 19.64 25.73 12.38
N SER A 498 18.32 25.66 12.34
CA SER A 498 17.49 26.74 11.82
C SER A 498 17.43 27.86 12.86
N HIS A 499 17.58 29.10 12.40
CA HIS A 499 17.63 30.27 13.29
C HIS A 499 16.35 31.10 13.13
N LEU A 500 15.71 31.37 14.25
CA LEU A 500 14.61 32.34 14.38
C LEU A 500 15.13 33.57 15.07
N TYR A 501 15.11 34.72 14.40
CA TYR A 501 15.72 35.96 14.85
C TYR A 501 14.67 36.85 15.54
N LEU A 502 14.93 37.24 16.78
CA LEU A 502 14.10 38.17 17.53
C LEU A 502 14.84 39.53 17.63
N ALA A 503 14.25 40.58 17.09
CA ALA A 503 14.79 41.95 17.23
C ALA A 503 13.80 42.87 17.94
N ILE A 504 14.31 43.78 18.77
CA ILE A 504 13.56 44.76 19.54
C ILE A 504 14.15 46.14 19.26
N GLU A 505 13.30 47.11 18.91
CA GLU A 505 13.70 48.50 18.58
C GLU A 505 14.77 48.56 17.45
N GLY A 506 14.64 47.66 16.44
CA GLY A 506 15.55 47.62 15.29
C GLY A 506 16.93 47.03 15.57
N LYS A 507 17.14 46.40 16.74
CA LYS A 507 18.38 45.71 17.11
C LYS A 507 18.11 44.25 17.45
N LEU A 508 18.98 43.35 16.98
CA LEU A 508 18.92 41.93 17.32
C LEU A 508 18.99 41.73 18.83
N ALA A 509 17.95 41.18 19.43
CA ALA A 509 17.85 40.87 20.85
C ALA A 509 18.28 39.46 21.19
N GLY A 510 17.88 38.50 20.35
CA GLY A 510 18.24 37.09 20.51
C GLY A 510 18.03 36.27 19.26
N VAL A 511 18.65 35.10 19.27
CA VAL A 511 18.47 34.07 18.22
C VAL A 511 18.05 32.77 18.89
N ILE A 512 16.91 32.24 18.48
CA ILE A 512 16.41 30.95 18.91
C ILE A 512 16.91 29.91 17.89
N CYS A 513 17.74 28.98 18.38
CA CYS A 513 18.27 27.87 17.54
C CYS A 513 17.31 26.69 17.63
N ILE A 514 16.79 26.29 16.47
CA ILE A 514 15.79 25.23 16.36
C ILE A 514 16.38 24.09 15.52
N GLU A 515 16.34 22.88 16.05
CA GLU A 515 16.71 21.66 15.34
C GLU A 515 15.47 20.88 14.98
N ASP A 516 15.37 20.46 13.72
CA ASP A 516 14.46 19.38 13.31
C ASP A 516 15.29 18.09 13.24
N PRO A 517 15.18 17.21 14.24
CA PRO A 517 16.10 16.09 14.40
C PRO A 517 15.99 15.11 13.23
N LEU A 518 17.15 14.80 12.65
CA LEU A 518 17.24 13.72 11.66
C LEU A 518 16.80 12.40 12.27
N ARG A 519 16.15 11.56 11.47
CA ARG A 519 15.88 10.18 11.83
C ARG A 519 17.21 9.42 11.98
N GLU A 520 17.31 8.60 13.02
CA GLU A 520 18.55 7.89 13.35
C GLU A 520 18.99 6.94 12.22
N GLU A 521 18.02 6.38 11.50
CA GLU A 521 18.21 5.46 10.40
C GLU A 521 18.52 6.12 9.05
N ALA A 522 18.40 7.44 8.89
CA ALA A 522 18.45 8.13 7.59
C ALA A 522 19.74 7.81 6.79
N GLU A 523 20.91 7.90 7.41
CA GLU A 523 22.19 7.56 6.77
C GLU A 523 22.24 6.09 6.32
N ALA A 524 21.83 5.17 7.21
CA ALA A 524 21.84 3.75 6.92
C ALA A 524 20.88 3.37 5.79
N VAL A 525 19.72 4.03 5.73
CA VAL A 525 18.72 3.85 4.66
C VAL A 525 19.26 4.34 3.32
N VAL A 526 19.85 5.52 3.25
CA VAL A 526 20.48 6.04 2.02
C VAL A 526 21.57 5.08 1.50
N ASN A 527 22.44 4.60 2.39
CA ASN A 527 23.47 3.63 2.03
C ASN A 527 22.85 2.31 1.54
N SER A 528 21.79 1.82 2.19
CA SER A 528 21.10 0.59 1.79
C SER A 528 20.43 0.71 0.43
N LEU A 529 19.83 1.86 0.12
CA LEU A 529 19.23 2.15 -1.19
C LEU A 529 20.28 2.19 -2.30
N LYS A 530 21.45 2.77 -2.04
CA LYS A 530 22.59 2.73 -2.97
C LYS A 530 23.06 1.30 -3.22
N CYS A 531 23.14 0.47 -2.17
CA CYS A 531 23.44 -0.96 -2.31
C CYS A 531 22.35 -1.72 -3.09
N ALA A 532 21.08 -1.32 -2.99
CA ALA A 532 19.96 -1.88 -3.74
C ALA A 532 19.85 -1.40 -5.20
N GLY A 533 20.85 -0.63 -5.70
CA GLY A 533 20.97 -0.25 -7.11
C GLY A 533 20.52 1.18 -7.45
N ILE A 534 20.19 2.00 -6.46
CA ILE A 534 19.96 3.43 -6.68
C ILE A 534 21.31 4.11 -6.94
N THR A 535 21.41 4.79 -8.07
CA THR A 535 22.67 5.41 -8.52
C THR A 535 22.81 6.87 -8.12
N LYS A 536 21.70 7.54 -7.81
CA LYS A 536 21.66 8.96 -7.45
C LYS A 536 20.63 9.19 -6.33
N VAL A 537 21.07 9.75 -5.22
CA VAL A 537 20.21 10.17 -4.10
C VAL A 537 20.34 11.67 -3.95
N VAL A 538 19.19 12.35 -3.99
CA VAL A 538 19.09 13.82 -3.94
C VAL A 538 18.27 14.21 -2.72
N MET A 539 18.66 15.28 -2.03
CA MET A 539 17.86 15.91 -0.97
C MET A 539 17.41 17.30 -1.43
N MET A 540 16.15 17.61 -1.19
CA MET A 540 15.59 18.94 -1.41
C MET A 540 15.05 19.51 -0.12
N THR A 541 15.26 20.81 0.11
CA THR A 541 14.81 21.50 1.33
C THR A 541 14.57 22.98 1.06
N GLY A 542 13.63 23.56 1.78
CA GLY A 542 13.45 25.02 1.87
C GLY A 542 14.44 25.70 2.82
N ASP A 543 15.30 24.96 3.51
CA ASP A 543 16.30 25.52 4.42
C ASP A 543 17.40 26.27 3.69
N SER A 544 18.13 27.07 4.49
CA SER A 544 19.32 27.76 3.99
C SER A 544 20.41 26.82 3.51
N GLU A 545 21.22 27.30 2.58
CA GLU A 545 22.38 26.56 2.01
C GLU A 545 23.28 25.95 3.10
N ARG A 546 23.51 26.67 4.20
CA ARG A 546 24.35 26.21 5.32
C ARG A 546 23.80 24.95 5.99
N THR A 547 22.50 24.95 6.31
CA THR A 547 21.82 23.84 6.96
C THR A 547 21.71 22.65 6.03
N ALA A 548 21.34 22.90 4.75
CA ALA A 548 21.23 21.88 3.73
C ALA A 548 22.54 21.13 3.51
N ALA A 549 23.68 21.85 3.38
CA ALA A 549 25.01 21.26 3.21
C ALA A 549 25.43 20.37 4.39
N ALA A 550 25.17 20.81 5.63
CA ALA A 550 25.51 20.06 6.83
C ALA A 550 24.72 18.73 6.91
N ILE A 551 23.43 18.77 6.64
CA ILE A 551 22.54 17.61 6.66
C ILE A 551 22.87 16.65 5.51
N ALA A 552 23.08 17.16 4.28
CA ALA A 552 23.42 16.36 3.12
C ALA A 552 24.70 15.55 3.36
N LYS A 553 25.72 16.16 3.96
CA LYS A 553 26.95 15.48 4.34
C LYS A 553 26.74 14.40 5.39
N ARG A 554 25.88 14.65 6.39
CA ARG A 554 25.59 13.71 7.48
C ARG A 554 24.79 12.50 6.97
N VAL A 555 23.81 12.71 6.09
CA VAL A 555 22.97 11.65 5.53
C VAL A 555 23.68 10.89 4.39
N GLY A 556 24.65 11.51 3.73
CA GLY A 556 25.43 10.90 2.66
C GLY A 556 24.70 10.89 1.31
N VAL A 557 23.88 11.90 1.01
CA VAL A 557 23.27 12.08 -0.30
C VAL A 557 24.28 12.53 -1.35
N ASP A 558 24.00 12.32 -2.64
CA ASP A 558 24.93 12.65 -3.72
C ASP A 558 24.81 14.11 -4.15
N GLU A 559 23.60 14.66 -4.12
CA GLU A 559 23.31 16.06 -4.43
C GLU A 559 22.29 16.61 -3.43
N TYR A 560 22.30 17.91 -3.21
CA TYR A 560 21.27 18.60 -2.44
C TYR A 560 20.93 19.95 -3.07
N TYR A 561 19.71 20.40 -2.80
CA TYR A 561 19.18 21.69 -3.23
C TYR A 561 18.53 22.39 -2.02
N SER A 562 19.01 23.61 -1.74
CA SER A 562 18.54 24.49 -0.66
C SER A 562 17.57 25.54 -1.18
N GLU A 563 16.79 26.14 -0.29
CA GLU A 563 15.88 27.25 -0.59
C GLU A 563 14.90 26.95 -1.75
N VAL A 564 14.49 25.66 -1.85
CA VAL A 564 13.66 25.16 -2.95
C VAL A 564 12.19 25.38 -2.64
N LEU A 565 11.47 26.04 -3.54
CA LEU A 565 10.01 26.15 -3.47
C LEU A 565 9.33 24.85 -3.92
N PRO A 566 8.08 24.58 -3.52
CA PRO A 566 7.34 23.38 -3.93
C PRO A 566 7.26 23.20 -5.47
N GLU A 567 7.10 24.29 -6.20
CA GLU A 567 7.03 24.29 -7.67
C GLU A 567 8.38 23.90 -8.32
N ASP A 568 9.50 24.33 -7.75
CA ASP A 568 10.83 24.02 -8.25
C ASP A 568 11.18 22.53 -8.12
N LYS A 569 10.63 21.86 -7.07
CA LYS A 569 10.80 20.42 -6.88
C LYS A 569 10.22 19.63 -8.05
N ALA A 570 9.02 19.98 -8.50
CA ALA A 570 8.39 19.35 -9.66
C ALA A 570 9.20 19.59 -10.95
N GLY A 571 9.66 20.84 -11.17
CA GLY A 571 10.51 21.18 -12.31
C GLY A 571 11.82 20.41 -12.36
N PHE A 572 12.46 20.17 -11.22
CA PHE A 572 13.65 19.33 -11.13
C PHE A 572 13.37 17.88 -11.54
N ILE A 573 12.27 17.29 -11.02
CA ILE A 573 11.88 15.92 -11.33
C ILE A 573 11.61 15.77 -12.83
N GLU A 574 10.90 16.71 -13.45
CA GLU A 574 10.65 16.69 -14.89
C GLU A 574 11.95 16.76 -15.71
N LYS A 575 12.93 17.56 -15.27
CA LYS A 575 14.24 17.66 -15.89
C LYS A 575 15.03 16.34 -15.80
N GLU A 576 15.03 15.67 -14.65
CA GLU A 576 15.67 14.37 -14.49
C GLU A 576 14.97 13.30 -15.36
N LYS A 577 13.66 13.31 -15.44
CA LYS A 577 12.89 12.41 -16.33
C LYS A 577 13.21 12.68 -17.80
N ALA A 578 13.31 13.94 -18.21
CA ALA A 578 13.70 14.31 -19.57
C ALA A 578 15.13 13.84 -19.92
N ALA A 579 16.02 13.77 -18.92
CA ALA A 579 17.35 13.18 -19.06
C ALA A 579 17.33 11.63 -19.12
N GLY A 580 16.15 11.00 -19.08
CA GLY A 580 15.97 9.55 -19.20
C GLY A 580 16.07 8.78 -17.88
N ARG A 581 16.14 9.47 -16.74
CA ARG A 581 16.19 8.85 -15.41
C ARG A 581 14.83 8.37 -14.95
N LYS A 582 14.82 7.37 -14.08
CA LYS A 582 13.64 6.86 -13.39
C LYS A 582 13.62 7.35 -11.95
N VAL A 583 12.76 8.30 -11.67
CA VAL A 583 12.77 9.08 -10.43
C VAL A 583 11.68 8.62 -9.48
N ILE A 584 12.07 8.33 -8.23
CA ILE A 584 11.18 8.22 -7.07
C ILE A 584 11.26 9.55 -6.31
N MET A 585 10.12 10.16 -6.01
CA MET A 585 10.02 11.28 -5.07
C MET A 585 9.44 10.79 -3.75
N ILE A 586 10.08 11.16 -2.64
CA ILE A 586 9.66 10.80 -1.30
C ILE A 586 9.46 12.09 -0.49
N GLY A 587 8.27 12.27 0.06
CA GLY A 587 7.90 13.46 0.81
C GLY A 587 6.81 13.19 1.85
N ASP A 588 6.41 14.21 2.60
CA ASP A 588 5.32 14.16 3.57
C ASP A 588 3.92 14.32 2.93
N GLY A 589 3.88 14.79 1.71
CA GLY A 589 2.72 14.84 0.81
C GLY A 589 1.90 16.11 0.80
N ILE A 590 1.99 16.99 1.78
CA ILE A 590 1.19 18.23 1.80
C ILE A 590 1.82 19.25 0.85
N ASN A 591 3.09 19.56 1.07
CA ASN A 591 3.83 20.55 0.28
C ASN A 591 4.44 19.98 -1.00
N ASP A 592 4.58 18.65 -1.06
CA ASP A 592 5.27 17.94 -2.14
C ASP A 592 4.35 17.36 -3.21
N SER A 593 3.04 17.60 -3.12
CA SER A 593 2.02 17.06 -4.04
C SER A 593 2.36 17.23 -5.52
N PRO A 594 2.82 18.40 -6.01
CA PRO A 594 3.22 18.56 -7.39
C PRO A 594 4.43 17.70 -7.77
N ALA A 595 5.41 17.59 -6.87
CA ALA A 595 6.62 16.80 -7.07
C ALA A 595 6.34 15.29 -7.06
N LEU A 596 5.49 14.82 -6.11
CA LEU A 596 5.04 13.43 -6.04
C LEU A 596 4.33 13.01 -7.32
N SER A 597 3.43 13.86 -7.84
CA SER A 597 2.71 13.61 -9.09
C SER A 597 3.61 13.66 -10.34
N ALA A 598 4.66 14.49 -10.34
CA ALA A 598 5.59 14.61 -11.46
C ALA A 598 6.54 13.41 -11.56
N ALA A 599 6.81 12.70 -10.49
CA ALA A 599 7.75 11.56 -10.44
C ALA A 599 7.27 10.34 -11.25
N ASN A 600 8.14 9.35 -11.45
CA ASN A 600 7.71 8.04 -11.95
C ASN A 600 6.95 7.28 -10.87
N VAL A 601 7.32 7.50 -9.60
CA VAL A 601 6.61 7.05 -8.41
C VAL A 601 6.71 8.12 -7.34
N GLY A 602 5.56 8.56 -6.85
CA GLY A 602 5.45 9.38 -5.64
C GLY A 602 5.22 8.50 -4.42
N ILE A 603 6.09 8.62 -3.41
CA ILE A 603 5.97 7.90 -2.14
C ILE A 603 5.73 8.91 -1.03
N ALA A 604 4.60 8.79 -0.34
CA ALA A 604 4.32 9.58 0.85
C ALA A 604 4.69 8.79 2.11
N ILE A 605 5.44 9.45 3.02
CA ILE A 605 5.66 8.95 4.37
C ILE A 605 4.65 9.67 5.25
N SER A 606 3.72 8.94 5.84
CA SER A 606 2.63 9.57 6.55
C SER A 606 2.31 8.87 7.86
N ASP A 607 2.52 9.61 8.94
CA ASP A 607 1.91 9.30 10.24
C ASP A 607 0.60 10.08 10.46
N GLY A 608 0.18 10.96 9.54
CA GLY A 608 -0.97 11.81 9.80
C GLY A 608 -1.69 12.47 8.63
N ALA A 609 -1.03 12.77 7.53
CA ALA A 609 -1.70 13.50 6.44
C ALA A 609 -2.34 12.56 5.41
N GLU A 610 -3.66 12.38 5.51
CA GLU A 610 -4.42 11.53 4.58
C GLU A 610 -4.46 12.11 3.15
N ILE A 611 -4.28 13.41 2.97
CA ILE A 611 -4.09 14.06 1.65
C ILE A 611 -2.90 13.44 0.91
N ALA A 612 -1.81 13.20 1.62
CA ALA A 612 -0.63 12.54 1.06
C ALA A 612 -0.94 11.15 0.51
N ARG A 613 -1.80 10.40 1.21
CA ARG A 613 -2.24 9.05 0.79
C ARG A 613 -3.06 9.07 -0.49
N GLU A 614 -3.82 10.14 -0.71
CA GLU A 614 -4.67 10.24 -1.91
C GLU A 614 -3.85 10.59 -3.16
N ILE A 615 -2.84 11.42 -3.03
CA ILE A 615 -2.02 11.90 -4.14
C ILE A 615 -0.89 10.93 -4.49
N ALA A 616 -0.21 10.38 -3.48
CA ALA A 616 0.92 9.49 -3.71
C ALA A 616 0.52 8.14 -4.32
N ASP A 617 1.38 7.58 -5.13
CA ASP A 617 1.24 6.25 -5.74
C ASP A 617 1.45 5.12 -4.74
N ILE A 618 2.32 5.38 -3.76
CA ILE A 618 2.67 4.47 -2.66
C ILE A 618 2.68 5.27 -1.35
N THR A 619 2.16 4.67 -0.30
CA THR A 619 2.17 5.28 1.04
C THR A 619 2.87 4.36 2.02
N VAL A 620 3.79 4.92 2.80
CA VAL A 620 4.47 4.26 3.91
C VAL A 620 3.84 4.76 5.20
N GLY A 621 3.11 3.88 5.89
CA GLY A 621 2.40 4.18 7.15
C GLY A 621 3.21 3.81 8.39
N SER A 622 4.51 4.00 8.38
CA SER A 622 5.42 3.68 9.46
C SER A 622 6.42 4.80 9.68
N ASP A 623 6.79 5.02 10.93
CA ASP A 623 7.88 5.94 11.30
C ASP A 623 9.28 5.45 10.88
N ASP A 624 9.39 4.26 10.29
CA ASP A 624 10.65 3.62 9.94
C ASP A 624 10.95 3.75 8.43
N LEU A 625 11.98 4.52 8.09
CA LEU A 625 12.44 4.71 6.72
C LEU A 625 12.95 3.42 6.05
N TYR A 626 13.30 2.38 6.81
CA TYR A 626 13.70 1.08 6.24
C TYR A 626 12.60 0.44 5.39
N GLN A 627 11.34 0.85 5.55
CA GLN A 627 10.25 0.37 4.70
C GLN A 627 10.45 0.74 3.22
N ILE A 628 11.17 1.83 2.92
CA ILE A 628 11.52 2.21 1.54
C ILE A 628 12.53 1.21 0.95
N VAL A 629 13.50 0.79 1.75
CA VAL A 629 14.47 -0.26 1.35
C VAL A 629 13.74 -1.58 1.12
N THR A 630 12.86 -1.95 2.05
CA THR A 630 12.02 -3.15 1.94
C THR A 630 11.16 -3.13 0.69
N LEU A 631 10.53 -1.99 0.37
CA LEU A 631 9.75 -1.79 -0.86
C LEU A 631 10.62 -1.98 -2.12
N LYS A 632 11.83 -1.44 -2.15
CA LYS A 632 12.77 -1.61 -3.27
C LYS A 632 13.14 -3.09 -3.46
N LEU A 633 13.52 -3.78 -2.40
CA LEU A 633 13.88 -5.20 -2.44
C LEU A 633 12.68 -6.08 -2.84
N LEU A 634 11.48 -5.77 -2.34
CA LEU A 634 10.24 -6.44 -2.71
C LEU A 634 9.94 -6.27 -4.21
N SER A 635 10.07 -5.05 -4.72
CA SER A 635 9.84 -4.72 -6.12
C SER A 635 10.83 -5.44 -7.04
N ASP A 636 12.10 -5.47 -6.69
CA ASP A 636 13.13 -6.19 -7.43
C ASP A 636 12.88 -7.71 -7.44
N SER A 637 12.47 -8.26 -6.29
CA SER A 637 12.11 -9.68 -6.14
C SER A 637 10.87 -10.05 -6.96
N LEU A 638 9.87 -9.16 -7.01
CA LEU A 638 8.69 -9.32 -7.87
C LEU A 638 9.09 -9.39 -9.34
N MET A 639 9.91 -8.45 -9.82
CA MET A 639 10.35 -8.43 -11.22
C MET A 639 11.18 -9.65 -11.57
N LYS A 640 12.02 -10.14 -10.65
CA LYS A 640 12.77 -11.39 -10.81
C LYS A 640 11.85 -12.60 -10.88
N ARG A 641 10.80 -12.66 -10.04
CA ARG A 641 9.78 -13.73 -10.07
C ARG A 641 9.00 -13.72 -11.38
N ILE A 642 8.52 -12.57 -11.83
CA ILE A 642 7.79 -12.42 -13.10
C ILE A 642 8.64 -12.90 -14.28
N ARG A 643 9.88 -12.44 -14.39
CA ARG A 643 10.83 -12.87 -15.44
C ARG A 643 11.14 -14.37 -15.36
N GLY A 644 11.28 -14.91 -14.16
CA GLY A 644 11.50 -16.33 -13.91
C GLY A 644 10.31 -17.19 -14.34
N ASN A 645 9.11 -16.81 -13.93
CA ASN A 645 7.87 -17.48 -14.31
C ASN A 645 7.69 -17.46 -15.84
N TYR A 646 7.91 -16.32 -16.48
CA TYR A 646 7.84 -16.20 -17.95
C TYR A 646 8.79 -17.17 -18.64
N ARG A 647 10.07 -17.21 -18.25
CA ARG A 647 11.05 -18.12 -18.86
C ARG A 647 10.66 -19.60 -18.66
N PHE A 648 10.20 -19.94 -17.47
CA PHE A 648 9.77 -21.30 -17.17
C PHE A 648 8.56 -21.70 -18.01
N ILE A 649 7.51 -20.87 -18.08
CA ILE A 649 6.28 -21.13 -18.85
C ILE A 649 6.63 -21.36 -20.32
N VAL A 650 7.42 -20.48 -20.91
CA VAL A 650 7.80 -20.57 -22.32
C VAL A 650 8.61 -21.85 -22.58
N SER A 651 9.62 -22.12 -21.77
CA SER A 651 10.50 -23.30 -21.97
C SER A 651 9.76 -24.62 -21.73
N PHE A 652 8.94 -24.70 -20.70
CA PHE A 652 8.19 -25.90 -20.36
C PHE A 652 7.13 -26.22 -21.41
N ASN A 653 6.35 -25.23 -21.83
CA ASN A 653 5.32 -25.40 -22.85
C ASN A 653 5.92 -25.76 -24.22
N LEU A 654 7.04 -25.14 -24.60
CA LEU A 654 7.77 -25.51 -25.80
C LEU A 654 8.23 -26.97 -25.72
N GLY A 655 8.75 -27.41 -24.57
CA GLY A 655 9.12 -28.83 -24.35
C GLY A 655 7.94 -29.78 -24.50
N LEU A 656 6.75 -29.43 -23.97
CA LEU A 656 5.54 -30.22 -24.11
C LEU A 656 5.11 -30.34 -25.59
N ILE A 657 5.17 -29.24 -26.35
CA ILE A 657 4.85 -29.22 -27.78
C ILE A 657 5.82 -30.14 -28.53
N LEU A 658 7.12 -30.04 -28.31
CA LEU A 658 8.11 -30.87 -28.97
C LEU A 658 7.90 -32.37 -28.67
N CYS A 659 7.64 -32.73 -27.40
CA CYS A 659 7.32 -34.11 -27.00
C CYS A 659 6.01 -34.62 -27.65
N GLY A 660 4.99 -33.74 -27.80
CA GLY A 660 3.74 -34.07 -28.47
C GLY A 660 3.93 -34.31 -29.98
N VAL A 661 4.69 -33.45 -30.65
CA VAL A 661 5.03 -33.59 -32.08
C VAL A 661 5.88 -34.84 -32.35
N ALA A 662 6.82 -35.12 -31.44
CA ALA A 662 7.61 -36.37 -31.51
C ALA A 662 6.73 -37.62 -31.29
N GLY A 663 5.54 -37.49 -30.70
CA GLY A 663 4.63 -38.59 -30.38
C GLY A 663 4.97 -39.30 -29.07
N ILE A 664 5.81 -38.70 -28.23
CA ILE A 664 6.17 -39.20 -26.89
C ILE A 664 4.99 -39.01 -25.91
N LEU A 665 4.30 -37.86 -26.02
CA LEU A 665 3.15 -37.52 -25.19
C LEU A 665 1.85 -37.55 -25.99
N GLN A 666 0.80 -38.07 -25.37
CA GLN A 666 -0.56 -37.98 -25.90
C GLN A 666 -1.15 -36.57 -25.65
N PRO A 667 -2.10 -36.09 -26.48
CA PRO A 667 -2.72 -34.75 -26.29
C PRO A 667 -3.30 -34.53 -24.91
N THR A 668 -3.97 -35.53 -24.33
CA THR A 668 -4.56 -35.47 -22.98
C THR A 668 -3.50 -35.37 -21.89
N THR A 669 -2.37 -36.06 -22.03
CA THR A 669 -1.23 -35.99 -21.10
C THR A 669 -0.55 -34.65 -21.19
N SER A 670 -0.36 -34.10 -22.40
CA SER A 670 0.19 -32.73 -22.57
C SER A 670 -0.71 -31.70 -21.93
N ALA A 671 -2.02 -31.75 -22.10
CA ALA A 671 -2.98 -30.86 -21.45
C ALA A 671 -2.98 -30.98 -19.91
N LEU A 672 -2.87 -32.21 -19.38
CA LEU A 672 -2.79 -32.45 -17.96
C LEU A 672 -1.51 -31.82 -17.36
N LEU A 673 -0.35 -32.06 -17.98
CA LEU A 673 0.93 -31.50 -17.53
C LEU A 673 0.94 -29.98 -17.64
N HIS A 674 0.39 -29.42 -18.71
CA HIS A 674 0.23 -27.99 -18.89
C HIS A 674 -0.60 -27.37 -17.75
N ASN A 675 -1.82 -27.87 -17.50
CA ASN A 675 -2.69 -27.37 -16.43
C ASN A 675 -2.06 -27.54 -15.04
N THR A 676 -1.35 -28.65 -14.79
CA THR A 676 -0.62 -28.87 -13.55
C THR A 676 0.50 -27.85 -13.38
N SER A 677 1.28 -27.57 -14.42
CA SER A 677 2.34 -26.56 -14.37
C SER A 677 1.78 -25.16 -14.11
N THR A 678 0.67 -24.80 -14.76
CA THR A 678 -0.03 -23.53 -14.56
C THR A 678 -0.46 -23.36 -13.09
N LEU A 679 -1.07 -24.40 -12.52
CA LEU A 679 -1.45 -24.40 -11.10
C LEU A 679 -0.25 -24.25 -10.16
N LEU A 680 0.82 -25.00 -10.41
CA LEU A 680 2.03 -24.94 -9.57
C LEU A 680 2.70 -23.56 -9.62
N ILE A 681 2.77 -22.94 -10.80
CA ILE A 681 3.31 -21.60 -10.98
C ILE A 681 2.42 -20.58 -10.26
N SER A 682 1.10 -20.71 -10.37
CA SER A 682 0.16 -19.82 -9.69
C SER A 682 0.26 -19.94 -8.17
N LEU A 683 0.37 -21.14 -7.62
CA LEU A 683 0.59 -21.37 -6.20
C LEU A 683 1.93 -20.80 -5.71
N LYS A 684 3.00 -20.96 -6.52
CA LYS A 684 4.29 -20.34 -6.25
C LYS A 684 4.20 -18.81 -6.26
N SER A 685 3.40 -18.24 -7.18
CA SER A 685 3.20 -16.80 -7.30
C SER A 685 2.46 -16.19 -6.11
N MET A 686 1.71 -16.99 -5.35
CA MET A 686 1.02 -16.57 -4.10
C MET A 686 1.95 -16.55 -2.87
N GLN A 687 3.14 -17.12 -2.96
CA GLN A 687 4.10 -17.14 -1.84
C GLN A 687 4.75 -15.77 -1.67
N ASN A 688 5.21 -15.49 -0.45
CA ASN A 688 5.96 -14.28 -0.17
C ASN A 688 7.22 -14.16 -1.05
N LEU A 689 7.66 -12.95 -1.27
CA LEU A 689 8.81 -12.58 -2.11
C LEU A 689 10.08 -12.41 -1.29
N LEU A 690 9.91 -11.86 -0.08
CA LEU A 690 10.95 -11.71 0.92
C LEU A 690 10.74 -12.83 1.96
N ASP A 691 11.75 -13.65 2.19
CA ASP A 691 11.73 -14.74 3.20
C ASP A 691 12.09 -14.21 4.60
#